data_1607a78886b1468951c16fdf9c5c6cd5
#
_entry.id   1607a78886b1468951c16fdf9c5c6cd5
#
_cell.length_a   1.000
_cell.length_b   1.000
_cell.length_c   1.000
_cell.angle_alpha   90.00
_cell.angle_beta   90.00
_cell.angle_gamma   90.00
#
_symmetry.space_group_name_H-M   'P 1'
#
loop_
_entity.id
_entity.type
_entity.pdbx_description
1 polymer ?
#
loop_
_entity_poly.entity_id
_entity_poly.type
_entity_poly.pdbx_seq_one_letter_code
_entity_poly.pdbx_strand_id
1 'polypeptide(L)'
;MRFVKLLIISVLLAWTAQLSAGELLLSKAVDAVGVDDSGDRQLLVIGQVNQHPLVVQVTDARGKPAAGIRVAFSVVGEGSAAIAKAEAATDIKGYARCLITARSGPQPVYVQAAIPQNPGQLVTFSMQAFQPHWWLIALLGAVGGIAFFLFGLRFSSRGLQKAAGTKLRQMLWSLTENSMMGLGVGVLVTALIQSSTATTVMLVTLTNAGLIGLRQVLGVILGADIGTTITVQLIAFKLSDYCLFFVVGGFLAMMVAGKKPWRYYPQILFGFGLIFYGMKLTADALEPMKSLPWFLNLFAGMADRPLLGIVIGTVFTLLIRSSAATIGILLTLAFQGLVTLPAAMPFIIGANVGTCGSALISAWGGTDEAVRVAWGHTIFKLIAGLLAWLLIGPFTHLVAGLGGDMARQIANAHTIFNVIAALLFLPWLHPFEKLIRWLVHPSPDRQKAFGPKYLDDRVLETPALAIGQVSREILRMSDLVKDMLVRSIEVFAKDDLQLQKQLRLDDDDVDTLEEAITPFVARLSQEELSGDQSNRGIELLYIVNDLEHIGDVISKNIMGHAGKKIEQQLVFSEQGLQDLRQLHGETLKTLEIAIGAFASGDRALASQALARKDEIHALERELYKKHLGRLQMGYKESQETSTIHLDLLSDLERINFHASQVGAAVLQLPH
;
A
#
# COMPACT_ATOMS: atom_id res chain seq x y z
N MET A 1 63.82 68.24 43.67
CA MET A 1 64.00 67.47 42.44
C MET A 1 63.61 65.97 42.52
N ARG A 2 63.82 65.31 43.68
CA ARG A 2 63.41 63.86 43.80
C ARG A 2 61.91 63.59 43.79
N PHE A 3 61.09 64.49 44.34
CA PHE A 3 59.65 64.34 44.44
C PHE A 3 58.91 64.49 43.05
N VAL A 4 59.40 65.38 42.22
CA VAL A 4 58.90 65.64 40.89
C VAL A 4 59.21 64.44 39.93
N LYS A 5 60.40 63.80 40.10
CA LYS A 5 60.70 62.57 39.31
C LYS A 5 59.86 61.38 39.72
N LEU A 6 59.49 61.21 41.01
CA LEU A 6 58.64 60.16 41.49
C LEU A 6 57.21 60.38 41.05
N LEU A 7 56.72 61.62 41.00
CA LEU A 7 55.42 61.96 40.52
C LEU A 7 55.28 61.74 39.01
N ILE A 8 56.33 62.12 38.24
CA ILE A 8 56.31 61.87 36.79
C ILE A 8 56.41 60.36 36.46
N ILE A 9 57.19 59.57 37.25
CA ILE A 9 57.27 58.14 37.08
C ILE A 9 55.97 57.45 37.50
N SER A 10 55.34 57.88 38.56
CA SER A 10 54.02 57.34 38.95
C SER A 10 52.89 57.71 37.95
N VAL A 11 52.93 58.94 37.39
CA VAL A 11 51.96 59.37 36.32
C VAL A 11 52.30 58.68 35.01
N LEU A 12 53.59 58.46 34.68
CA LEU A 12 53.96 57.69 33.50
C LEU A 12 53.60 56.19 33.67
N LEU A 13 53.79 55.59 34.84
CA LEU A 13 53.39 54.22 35.16
C LEU A 13 51.83 54.09 35.20
N ALA A 14 51.10 55.09 35.67
CA ALA A 14 49.62 55.13 35.59
C ALA A 14 49.17 55.33 34.16
N TRP A 15 49.89 56.14 33.37
CA TRP A 15 49.57 56.36 31.97
C TRP A 15 49.93 55.17 31.04
N THR A 16 51.06 54.48 31.36
CA THR A 16 51.40 53.22 30.68
C THR A 16 50.47 52.06 31.09
N ALA A 17 49.94 52.10 32.30
CA ALA A 17 48.88 51.13 32.71
C ALA A 17 47.52 51.41 32.08
N GLN A 18 47.25 52.68 31.73
CA GLN A 18 46.05 53.05 31.00
C GLN A 18 46.15 52.87 29.43
N LEU A 19 47.41 52.82 28.93
CA LEU A 19 47.66 52.60 27.50
C LEU A 19 47.80 51.11 27.08
N SER A 20 47.61 50.20 28.02
CA SER A 20 47.72 48.75 27.78
C SER A 20 46.43 47.98 28.11
N ALA A 21 45.27 48.61 28.18
CA ALA A 21 44.02 47.92 28.06
C ALA A 21 43.75 47.69 26.56
N GLY A 22 44.52 46.77 25.94
CA GLY A 22 44.20 46.27 24.60
C GLY A 22 42.77 45.82 24.57
N GLU A 23 42.06 46.18 23.52
CA GLU A 23 40.68 45.75 23.30
C GLU A 23 40.62 44.22 23.48
N LEU A 24 39.97 43.75 24.57
CA LEU A 24 39.74 42.34 24.81
C LEU A 24 38.56 41.89 23.95
N LEU A 25 38.74 40.81 23.19
CA LEU A 25 37.70 40.23 22.37
C LEU A 25 37.15 38.99 23.06
N LEU A 26 35.82 38.92 23.18
CA LEU A 26 35.09 37.79 23.73
C LEU A 26 34.36 37.01 22.61
N SER A 27 34.62 35.73 22.50
CA SER A 27 33.99 34.85 21.50
C SER A 27 33.58 33.52 22.12
N LYS A 28 32.73 32.77 21.44
CA LYS A 28 32.48 31.37 21.78
C LYS A 28 33.71 30.56 21.48
N ALA A 29 34.00 29.56 22.33
CA ALA A 29 35.12 28.65 22.10
C ALA A 29 34.91 27.80 20.85
N VAL A 30 35.95 27.67 20.04
CA VAL A 30 35.98 26.74 18.90
C VAL A 30 37.18 25.80 19.08
N ASP A 31 37.10 24.60 18.54
CA ASP A 31 38.20 23.65 18.55
C ASP A 31 39.32 24.05 17.57
N ALA A 32 40.40 23.26 17.53
CA ALA A 32 41.53 23.52 16.64
C ALA A 32 41.20 23.47 15.15
N VAL A 33 40.02 22.94 14.77
CA VAL A 33 39.53 22.83 13.39
C VAL A 33 38.44 23.87 13.10
N GLY A 34 38.09 24.73 14.10
CA GLY A 34 37.07 25.77 13.97
C GLY A 34 35.64 25.31 14.23
N VAL A 35 35.47 24.12 14.80
CA VAL A 35 34.16 23.60 15.21
C VAL A 35 33.77 24.16 16.57
N ASP A 36 32.48 24.46 16.76
CA ASP A 36 31.93 25.02 18.00
C ASP A 36 32.09 24.03 19.17
N ASP A 37 32.99 24.31 20.10
CA ASP A 37 33.21 23.57 21.35
C ASP A 37 32.75 24.39 22.57
N SER A 38 31.89 25.35 22.34
CA SER A 38 31.44 26.30 23.36
C SER A 38 30.36 25.77 24.30
N GLY A 39 29.79 24.62 24.02
CA GLY A 39 28.60 24.10 24.72
C GLY A 39 27.29 24.85 24.36
N ASP A 40 27.31 25.66 23.31
CA ASP A 40 26.09 26.29 22.78
C ASP A 40 25.15 25.25 22.15
N ARG A 41 23.87 25.55 22.10
CA ARG A 41 22.82 24.72 21.52
C ARG A 41 22.68 23.29 22.09
N GLN A 42 23.31 23.03 23.26
CA GLN A 42 23.15 21.73 23.92
C GLN A 42 21.76 21.57 24.52
N LEU A 43 21.34 20.30 24.66
CA LEU A 43 20.12 19.94 25.35
C LEU A 43 20.32 19.96 26.85
N LEU A 44 19.45 20.63 27.57
CA LEU A 44 19.45 20.67 29.03
C LEU A 44 18.30 19.80 29.56
N VAL A 45 18.59 19.04 30.62
CA VAL A 45 17.55 18.31 31.36
C VAL A 45 17.25 19.06 32.65
N ILE A 46 15.96 19.33 32.91
CA ILE A 46 15.54 20.05 34.11
C ILE A 46 16.02 19.31 35.34
N GLY A 47 16.63 20.09 36.27
CA GLY A 47 17.20 19.57 37.51
C GLY A 47 18.60 18.93 37.38
N GLN A 48 19.14 18.82 36.16
CA GLN A 48 20.48 18.29 35.94
C GLN A 48 21.44 19.40 35.51
N VAL A 49 22.73 19.27 35.90
CA VAL A 49 23.82 20.13 35.43
C VAL A 49 24.08 19.82 33.96
N ASN A 50 24.35 20.83 33.15
CA ASN A 50 24.68 20.68 31.74
C ASN A 50 25.86 19.72 31.52
N GLN A 51 25.79 18.87 30.46
CA GLN A 51 26.80 17.86 30.18
C GLN A 51 28.13 18.48 29.71
N HIS A 52 28.05 19.54 28.93
CA HIS A 52 29.22 20.29 28.45
C HIS A 52 29.17 21.68 29.03
N PRO A 53 30.26 22.18 29.69
CA PRO A 53 30.29 23.53 30.19
C PRO A 53 30.14 24.55 29.08
N LEU A 54 29.51 25.69 29.38
CA LEU A 54 29.57 26.84 28.48
C LEU A 54 30.97 27.43 28.51
N VAL A 55 31.60 27.56 27.34
CA VAL A 55 32.99 28.00 27.23
C VAL A 55 33.10 29.22 26.32
N VAL A 56 33.70 30.26 26.84
CA VAL A 56 34.08 31.44 26.05
C VAL A 56 35.61 31.56 26.03
N GLN A 57 36.10 32.14 24.96
CA GLN A 57 37.50 32.49 24.82
C GLN A 57 37.68 34.02 24.86
N VAL A 58 38.65 34.48 25.62
CA VAL A 58 39.07 35.88 25.67
C VAL A 58 40.43 35.98 25.02
N THR A 59 40.55 36.85 24.03
CA THR A 59 41.82 37.16 23.35
C THR A 59 42.10 38.66 23.41
N ASP A 60 43.36 39.04 23.26
CA ASP A 60 43.77 40.42 23.05
C ASP A 60 43.49 40.84 21.58
N ALA A 61 43.68 42.11 21.25
CA ALA A 61 43.51 42.67 19.90
C ALA A 61 44.41 42.01 18.83
N ARG A 62 45.41 41.23 19.23
CA ARG A 62 46.31 40.48 18.35
C ARG A 62 45.95 39.00 18.26
N GLY A 63 44.83 38.59 18.85
CA GLY A 63 44.34 37.21 18.84
C GLY A 63 45.04 36.26 19.83
N LYS A 64 45.91 36.79 20.75
CA LYS A 64 46.53 35.96 21.76
C LYS A 64 45.60 35.71 22.95
N PRO A 65 45.58 34.48 23.52
CA PRO A 65 44.77 34.18 24.70
C PRO A 65 45.11 35.10 25.90
N ALA A 66 44.07 35.64 26.54
CA ALA A 66 44.19 36.50 27.71
C ALA A 66 43.81 35.70 28.97
N ALA A 67 44.79 35.39 29.81
CA ALA A 67 44.59 34.64 31.06
C ALA A 67 44.24 35.59 32.24
N GLY A 68 43.48 35.04 33.20
CA GLY A 68 43.12 35.76 34.44
C GLY A 68 42.03 36.83 34.28
N ILE A 69 41.41 36.93 33.12
CA ILE A 69 40.32 37.87 32.87
C ILE A 69 39.03 37.34 33.49
N ARG A 70 38.31 38.16 34.26
CA ARG A 70 37.01 37.80 34.80
C ARG A 70 35.94 37.91 33.74
N VAL A 71 35.16 36.83 33.55
CA VAL A 71 33.98 36.77 32.70
C VAL A 71 32.76 36.54 33.58
N ALA A 72 31.75 37.39 33.46
CA ALA A 72 30.48 37.26 34.15
C ALA A 72 29.48 36.53 33.25
N PHE A 73 28.80 35.56 33.83
CA PHE A 73 27.73 34.81 33.17
C PHE A 73 26.40 35.19 33.82
N SER A 74 25.37 35.50 33.02
CA SER A 74 24.03 35.86 33.48
C SER A 74 22.95 35.11 32.67
N VAL A 75 21.86 34.70 33.32
CA VAL A 75 20.71 34.12 32.67
C VAL A 75 19.81 35.25 32.20
N VAL A 76 19.39 35.18 30.95
CA VAL A 76 18.39 36.10 30.38
C VAL A 76 17.01 35.54 30.67
N GLY A 77 16.20 36.24 31.47
CA GLY A 77 14.89 35.77 31.95
C GLY A 77 14.98 35.14 33.35
N GLU A 78 14.28 35.70 34.31
CA GLU A 78 14.29 35.24 35.70
C GLU A 78 13.78 33.80 35.82
N GLY A 79 14.51 32.95 36.54
CA GLY A 79 14.08 31.62 36.97
C GLY A 79 14.23 30.49 35.95
N SER A 80 14.72 30.74 34.70
CA SER A 80 14.84 29.70 33.66
C SER A 80 16.01 28.72 33.93
N ALA A 81 17.10 29.17 34.53
CA ALA A 81 18.23 28.34 34.93
C ALA A 81 18.97 28.91 36.16
N ALA A 82 19.76 28.07 36.83
CA ALA A 82 20.69 28.46 37.85
C ALA A 82 22.13 28.35 37.31
N ILE A 83 22.95 29.32 37.57
CA ILE A 83 24.38 29.33 37.26
C ILE A 83 25.15 28.87 38.49
N ALA A 84 26.05 27.89 38.33
CA ALA A 84 26.83 27.35 39.43
C ALA A 84 27.87 28.40 39.97
N LYS A 85 28.47 29.17 39.07
CA LYS A 85 29.37 30.30 39.36
C LYS A 85 29.09 31.42 38.37
N ALA A 86 28.59 32.55 38.86
CA ALA A 86 28.25 33.71 38.03
C ALA A 86 29.49 34.40 37.42
N GLU A 87 30.70 34.23 38.02
CA GLU A 87 31.95 34.74 37.48
C GLU A 87 32.98 33.61 37.38
N ALA A 88 33.73 33.56 36.28
CA ALA A 88 34.85 32.66 36.07
C ALA A 88 36.05 33.42 35.52
N ALA A 89 37.27 33.11 36.00
CA ALA A 89 38.50 33.65 35.44
C ALA A 89 38.99 32.78 34.28
N THR A 90 39.53 33.39 33.22
CA THR A 90 40.11 32.68 32.09
C THR A 90 41.39 31.92 32.50
N ASP A 91 41.55 30.71 31.95
CA ASP A 91 42.76 29.89 32.09
C ASP A 91 43.92 30.43 31.21
N ILE A 92 45.06 29.74 31.21
CA ILE A 92 46.26 30.11 30.44
C ILE A 92 46.02 30.10 28.92
N LYS A 93 44.94 29.42 28.44
CA LYS A 93 44.51 29.39 27.05
C LYS A 93 43.39 30.41 26.76
N GLY A 94 43.06 31.27 27.73
CA GLY A 94 42.04 32.28 27.60
C GLY A 94 40.61 31.77 27.74
N TYR A 95 40.35 30.54 28.21
CA TYR A 95 39.03 29.96 28.33
C TYR A 95 38.40 30.20 29.70
N ALA A 96 37.19 30.71 29.75
CA ALA A 96 36.35 30.74 30.94
C ALA A 96 35.16 29.77 30.79
N ARG A 97 34.86 28.97 31.84
CA ARG A 97 33.86 27.92 31.81
C ARG A 97 32.76 28.17 32.81
N CYS A 98 31.49 27.88 32.41
CA CYS A 98 30.33 28.02 33.26
C CYS A 98 29.48 26.74 33.21
N LEU A 99 29.00 26.27 34.38
CA LEU A 99 28.04 25.19 34.52
C LEU A 99 26.70 25.80 34.91
N ILE A 100 25.64 25.26 34.31
CA ILE A 100 24.28 25.71 34.56
C ILE A 100 23.35 24.52 34.84
N THR A 101 22.22 24.78 35.51
CA THR A 101 21.16 23.82 35.77
C THR A 101 19.84 24.46 35.36
N ALA A 102 19.12 23.85 34.40
CA ALA A 102 17.80 24.32 34.02
C ALA A 102 16.81 24.10 35.17
N ARG A 103 15.95 25.09 35.45
CA ARG A 103 14.94 25.06 36.53
C ARG A 103 13.54 25.01 36.03
N SER A 104 13.25 25.58 34.88
CA SER A 104 11.94 25.59 34.24
C SER A 104 12.03 25.13 32.77
N GLY A 105 10.99 24.54 32.24
CA GLY A 105 10.92 24.12 30.85
C GLY A 105 9.52 23.74 30.42
N PRO A 106 9.28 23.30 29.16
CA PRO A 106 10.24 23.32 28.04
C PRO A 106 10.30 24.74 27.44
N GLN A 107 11.38 25.45 27.68
CA GLN A 107 11.61 26.80 27.19
C GLN A 107 13.07 26.97 26.76
N PRO A 108 13.36 27.87 25.81
CA PRO A 108 14.73 28.23 25.50
C PRO A 108 15.38 28.93 26.70
N VAL A 109 16.58 28.51 27.07
CA VAL A 109 17.41 29.11 28.11
C VAL A 109 18.53 29.90 27.41
N TYR A 110 18.58 31.18 27.71
CA TYR A 110 19.60 32.05 27.20
C TYR A 110 20.57 32.43 28.32
N VAL A 111 21.88 32.25 28.09
CA VAL A 111 22.94 32.68 28.99
C VAL A 111 23.84 33.64 28.25
N GLN A 112 24.11 34.79 28.86
CA GLN A 112 25.03 35.79 28.34
C GLN A 112 26.34 35.77 29.12
N ALA A 113 27.44 35.80 28.39
CA ALA A 113 28.77 36.00 28.93
C ALA A 113 29.26 37.41 28.55
N ALA A 114 29.81 38.12 29.51
CA ALA A 114 30.36 39.46 29.33
C ALA A 114 31.65 39.65 30.12
N ILE A 115 32.52 40.52 29.64
CA ILE A 115 33.66 41.01 30.41
C ILE A 115 33.21 42.24 31.18
N PRO A 116 33.20 42.23 32.53
CA PRO A 116 32.67 43.36 33.32
C PRO A 116 33.33 44.71 33.00
N GLN A 117 34.61 44.65 32.55
CA GLN A 117 35.37 45.87 32.16
C GLN A 117 35.06 46.33 30.72
N ASN A 118 34.37 45.52 29.90
CA ASN A 118 33.96 45.85 28.54
C ASN A 118 32.53 45.33 28.26
N PRO A 119 31.51 45.95 28.86
CA PRO A 119 30.11 45.47 28.81
C PRO A 119 29.46 45.52 27.42
N GLY A 120 30.13 46.17 26.46
CA GLY A 120 29.63 46.22 25.07
C GLY A 120 29.82 44.95 24.27
N GLN A 121 30.62 44.00 24.76
CA GLN A 121 30.81 42.70 24.10
C GLN A 121 30.05 41.62 24.88
N LEU A 122 28.99 41.11 24.26
CA LEU A 122 28.13 40.07 24.81
C LEU A 122 28.18 38.82 23.92
N VAL A 123 28.39 37.69 24.52
CA VAL A 123 28.27 36.39 23.86
C VAL A 123 27.05 35.70 24.44
N THR A 124 26.09 35.36 23.57
CA THR A 124 24.83 34.71 23.98
C THR A 124 24.84 33.23 23.60
N PHE A 125 24.58 32.38 24.58
CA PHE A 125 24.33 30.96 24.41
C PHE A 125 22.83 30.72 24.40
N SER A 126 22.37 29.86 23.49
CA SER A 126 20.95 29.48 23.37
C SER A 126 20.82 27.96 23.52
N MET A 127 20.09 27.50 24.51
CA MET A 127 19.92 26.09 24.84
C MET A 127 18.44 25.80 25.03
N GLN A 128 18.05 24.54 24.90
CA GLN A 128 16.65 24.12 25.15
C GLN A 128 16.59 23.19 26.36
N ALA A 129 15.69 23.49 27.30
CA ALA A 129 15.46 22.69 28.50
C ALA A 129 14.28 21.73 28.29
N PHE A 130 14.46 20.47 28.68
CA PHE A 130 13.47 19.39 28.52
C PHE A 130 13.22 18.68 29.86
N GLN A 131 12.03 18.05 29.99
CA GLN A 131 11.71 17.18 31.11
C GLN A 131 12.63 15.96 31.20
N PRO A 132 12.83 15.33 32.37
CA PRO A 132 13.73 14.19 32.53
C PRO A 132 13.44 13.01 31.61
N HIS A 133 12.19 12.80 31.21
CA HIS A 133 11.77 11.72 30.30
C HIS A 133 11.44 12.20 28.89
N TRP A 134 12.06 13.30 28.44
CA TRP A 134 11.80 13.89 27.12
C TRP A 134 11.96 12.88 25.96
N TRP A 135 12.91 11.95 26.05
CA TRP A 135 13.14 10.94 25.02
C TRP A 135 11.95 10.00 24.83
N LEU A 136 11.23 9.65 25.93
CA LEU A 136 10.03 8.84 25.85
C LEU A 136 8.88 9.61 25.19
N ILE A 137 8.74 10.90 25.55
CA ILE A 137 7.73 11.78 24.93
C ILE A 137 8.03 11.98 23.45
N ALA A 138 9.32 12.18 23.11
CA ALA A 138 9.76 12.29 21.72
C ALA A 138 9.50 10.99 20.94
N LEU A 139 9.81 9.83 21.52
CA LEU A 139 9.53 8.52 20.89
C LEU A 139 8.03 8.31 20.67
N LEU A 140 7.21 8.54 21.70
CA LEU A 140 5.74 8.39 21.60
C LEU A 140 5.14 9.39 20.60
N GLY A 141 5.64 10.63 20.60
CA GLY A 141 5.23 11.65 19.63
C GLY A 141 5.60 11.29 18.20
N ALA A 142 6.82 10.79 17.98
CA ALA A 142 7.28 10.37 16.67
C ALA A 142 6.49 9.15 16.16
N VAL A 143 6.30 8.12 16.99
CA VAL A 143 5.51 6.92 16.65
C VAL A 143 4.05 7.29 16.43
N GLY A 144 3.47 8.13 17.29
CA GLY A 144 2.10 8.63 17.15
C GLY A 144 1.92 9.45 15.86
N GLY A 145 2.87 10.32 15.55
CA GLY A 145 2.86 11.09 14.31
C GLY A 145 2.94 10.21 13.06
N ILE A 146 3.82 9.20 13.07
CA ILE A 146 3.91 8.19 12.00
C ILE A 146 2.60 7.40 11.90
N ALA A 147 1.97 7.06 13.02
CA ALA A 147 0.68 6.36 13.01
C ALA A 147 -0.42 7.22 12.36
N PHE A 148 -0.55 8.51 12.70
CA PHE A 148 -1.47 9.43 12.04
C PHE A 148 -1.17 9.59 10.55
N PHE A 149 0.10 9.71 10.19
CA PHE A 149 0.53 9.77 8.80
C PHE A 149 0.10 8.53 8.00
N LEU A 150 0.40 7.34 8.51
CA LEU A 150 0.06 6.07 7.84
C LEU A 150 -1.46 5.84 7.79
N PHE A 151 -2.17 6.19 8.87
CA PHE A 151 -3.63 6.11 8.89
C PHE A 151 -4.24 7.09 7.88
N GLY A 152 -3.79 8.34 7.85
CA GLY A 152 -4.23 9.35 6.90
C GLY A 152 -4.01 8.92 5.45
N LEU A 153 -2.84 8.32 5.15
CA LEU A 153 -2.52 7.79 3.83
C LEU A 153 -3.51 6.68 3.41
N ARG A 154 -3.74 5.70 4.29
CA ARG A 154 -4.69 4.61 4.03
C ARG A 154 -6.13 5.11 3.90
N PHE A 155 -6.53 6.03 4.77
CA PHE A 155 -7.88 6.57 4.80
C PHE A 155 -8.20 7.39 3.55
N SER A 156 -7.26 8.25 3.10
CA SER A 156 -7.36 9.00 1.85
C SER A 156 -7.39 8.08 0.63
N SER A 157 -6.49 7.07 0.58
CA SER A 157 -6.43 6.07 -0.48
C SER A 157 -7.76 5.30 -0.62
N ARG A 158 -8.36 4.84 0.47
CA ARG A 158 -9.69 4.19 0.46
C ARG A 158 -10.78 5.11 -0.08
N GLY A 159 -10.75 6.40 0.28
CA GLY A 159 -11.66 7.41 -0.25
C GLY A 159 -11.55 7.54 -1.77
N LEU A 160 -10.32 7.61 -2.29
CA LEU A 160 -10.05 7.67 -3.73
C LEU A 160 -10.51 6.41 -4.47
N GLN A 161 -10.21 5.22 -3.94
CA GLN A 161 -10.64 3.95 -4.51
C GLN A 161 -12.17 3.86 -4.61
N LYS A 162 -12.88 4.25 -3.55
CA LYS A 162 -14.36 4.27 -3.53
C LYS A 162 -14.94 5.33 -4.48
N ALA A 163 -14.30 6.49 -4.59
CA ALA A 163 -14.70 7.53 -5.54
C ALA A 163 -14.45 7.14 -7.01
N ALA A 164 -13.37 6.38 -7.29
CA ALA A 164 -13.04 5.89 -8.62
C ALA A 164 -14.00 4.77 -9.13
N GLY A 165 -14.56 3.97 -8.22
CA GLY A 165 -15.62 2.99 -8.49
C GLY A 165 -15.37 2.08 -9.69
N THR A 166 -16.37 1.98 -10.58
CA THR A 166 -16.35 1.12 -11.78
C THR A 166 -15.35 1.56 -12.86
N LYS A 167 -14.93 2.83 -12.89
CA LYS A 167 -13.95 3.34 -13.87
C LYS A 167 -12.61 2.61 -13.74
N LEU A 168 -12.23 2.26 -12.53
CA LEU A 168 -11.00 1.49 -12.27
C LEU A 168 -11.03 0.13 -12.96
N ARG A 169 -12.18 -0.57 -12.92
CA ARG A 169 -12.39 -1.85 -13.60
C ARG A 169 -12.28 -1.68 -15.11
N GLN A 170 -12.94 -0.67 -15.69
CA GLN A 170 -12.90 -0.41 -17.12
C GLN A 170 -11.49 -0.11 -17.63
N MET A 171 -10.68 0.65 -16.86
CA MET A 171 -9.29 0.93 -17.20
C MET A 171 -8.43 -0.34 -17.24
N LEU A 172 -8.66 -1.29 -16.33
CA LEU A 172 -7.93 -2.54 -16.30
C LEU A 172 -8.33 -3.49 -17.44
N TRP A 173 -9.59 -3.48 -17.85
CA TRP A 173 -10.06 -4.27 -18.99
C TRP A 173 -9.56 -3.73 -20.34
N SER A 174 -9.18 -2.44 -20.41
CA SER A 174 -8.57 -1.84 -21.60
C SER A 174 -7.10 -2.18 -21.78
N LEU A 175 -6.55 -3.10 -20.97
CA LEU A 175 -5.18 -3.60 -21.10
C LEU A 175 -5.01 -4.32 -22.44
N THR A 176 -4.46 -3.61 -23.40
CA THR A 176 -4.11 -4.13 -24.71
C THR A 176 -2.73 -4.77 -24.68
N GLU A 177 -2.38 -5.53 -25.73
CA GLU A 177 -1.01 -6.09 -25.92
C GLU A 177 0.08 -5.02 -26.00
N ASN A 178 -0.28 -3.75 -26.09
CA ASN A 178 0.65 -2.64 -26.21
C ASN A 178 1.21 -2.23 -24.84
N SER A 179 2.50 -2.47 -24.63
CA SER A 179 3.22 -2.15 -23.37
C SER A 179 3.18 -0.65 -23.02
N MET A 180 3.11 0.26 -24.01
CA MET A 180 2.96 1.72 -23.79
C MET A 180 1.59 2.05 -23.17
N MET A 181 0.52 1.45 -23.67
CA MET A 181 -0.80 1.59 -23.05
C MET A 181 -0.80 0.99 -21.65
N GLY A 182 -0.16 -0.17 -21.46
CA GLY A 182 0.02 -0.78 -20.15
C GLY A 182 0.70 0.18 -19.16
N LEU A 183 1.77 0.85 -19.56
CA LEU A 183 2.43 1.87 -18.74
C LEU A 183 1.47 3.01 -18.38
N GLY A 184 0.75 3.58 -19.35
CA GLY A 184 -0.22 4.65 -19.10
C GLY A 184 -1.33 4.22 -18.13
N VAL A 185 -1.88 3.02 -18.31
CA VAL A 185 -2.88 2.43 -17.40
C VAL A 185 -2.29 2.22 -16.01
N GLY A 186 -1.05 1.71 -15.90
CA GLY A 186 -0.36 1.56 -14.63
C GLY A 186 -0.20 2.86 -13.87
N VAL A 187 0.19 3.96 -14.55
CA VAL A 187 0.26 5.29 -13.95
C VAL A 187 -1.09 5.73 -13.42
N LEU A 188 -2.14 5.66 -14.24
CA LEU A 188 -3.48 6.13 -13.87
C LEU A 188 -4.10 5.30 -12.73
N VAL A 189 -4.02 3.98 -12.84
CA VAL A 189 -4.56 3.07 -11.84
C VAL A 189 -3.87 3.30 -10.51
N THR A 190 -2.53 3.38 -10.49
CA THR A 190 -1.79 3.56 -9.24
C THR A 190 -1.95 4.97 -8.67
N ALA A 191 -2.07 5.99 -9.50
CA ALA A 191 -2.41 7.34 -9.05
C ALA A 191 -3.79 7.41 -8.37
N LEU A 192 -4.76 6.64 -8.87
CA LEU A 192 -6.11 6.53 -8.29
C LEU A 192 -6.12 5.63 -7.02
N ILE A 193 -5.46 4.47 -7.06
CA ILE A 193 -5.40 3.55 -5.92
C ILE A 193 -4.44 4.09 -4.83
N GLN A 194 -3.45 4.90 -5.22
CA GLN A 194 -2.34 5.38 -4.38
C GLN A 194 -1.54 4.24 -3.71
N SER A 195 -1.48 3.09 -4.37
CA SER A 195 -0.77 1.91 -3.87
C SER A 195 -0.28 1.05 -5.03
N SER A 196 1.01 1.13 -5.33
CA SER A 196 1.65 0.22 -6.29
C SER A 196 1.63 -1.23 -5.81
N THR A 197 1.70 -1.44 -4.49
CA THR A 197 1.56 -2.79 -3.90
C THR A 197 0.20 -3.40 -4.24
N ALA A 198 -0.90 -2.67 -4.04
CA ALA A 198 -2.24 -3.16 -4.40
C ALA A 198 -2.36 -3.41 -5.91
N THR A 199 -1.83 -2.50 -6.74
CA THR A 199 -1.80 -2.68 -8.19
C THR A 199 -1.00 -3.92 -8.59
N THR A 200 0.19 -4.13 -8.02
CA THR A 200 1.04 -5.29 -8.35
C THR A 200 0.41 -6.60 -7.88
N VAL A 201 -0.16 -6.65 -6.67
CA VAL A 201 -0.87 -7.84 -6.16
C VAL A 201 -2.03 -8.20 -7.09
N MET A 202 -2.81 -7.22 -7.51
CA MET A 202 -3.90 -7.41 -8.46
C MET A 202 -3.38 -7.95 -9.80
N LEU A 203 -2.27 -7.42 -10.33
CA LEU A 203 -1.66 -7.90 -11.58
C LEU A 203 -1.17 -9.34 -11.43
N VAL A 204 -0.55 -9.70 -10.31
CA VAL A 204 -0.16 -11.09 -9.97
C VAL A 204 -1.39 -12.00 -10.00
N THR A 205 -2.50 -11.58 -9.41
CA THR A 205 -3.74 -12.35 -9.39
C THR A 205 -4.35 -12.50 -10.80
N LEU A 206 -4.39 -11.43 -11.59
CA LEU A 206 -4.87 -11.48 -12.98
C LEU A 206 -4.00 -12.38 -13.86
N THR A 207 -2.69 -12.40 -13.64
CA THR A 207 -1.76 -13.30 -14.32
C THR A 207 -1.96 -14.75 -13.87
N ASN A 208 -2.18 -14.97 -12.58
CA ASN A 208 -2.51 -16.27 -12.00
C ASN A 208 -3.78 -16.86 -12.66
N ALA A 209 -4.71 -16.00 -12.97
CA ALA A 209 -5.95 -16.31 -13.68
C ALA A 209 -5.79 -16.52 -15.19
N GLY A 210 -4.59 -16.34 -15.75
CA GLY A 210 -4.34 -16.45 -17.19
C GLY A 210 -4.96 -15.35 -18.05
N LEU A 211 -5.33 -14.21 -17.46
CA LEU A 211 -6.08 -13.13 -18.12
C LEU A 211 -5.16 -12.09 -18.74
N ILE A 212 -3.94 -11.96 -18.21
CA ILE A 212 -2.94 -11.00 -18.66
C ILE A 212 -1.61 -11.72 -18.78
N GLY A 213 -0.92 -11.49 -19.88
CA GLY A 213 0.41 -12.05 -20.13
C GLY A 213 1.50 -11.31 -19.35
N LEU A 214 2.61 -12.01 -19.06
CA LEU A 214 3.77 -11.48 -18.32
C LEU A 214 4.25 -10.12 -18.88
N ARG A 215 4.36 -9.98 -20.20
CA ARG A 215 4.84 -8.76 -20.86
C ARG A 215 3.92 -7.56 -20.62
N GLN A 216 2.61 -7.77 -20.67
CA GLN A 216 1.61 -6.73 -20.41
C GLN A 216 1.72 -6.27 -18.96
N VAL A 217 1.80 -7.22 -18.03
CA VAL A 217 1.92 -6.95 -16.59
C VAL A 217 3.18 -6.16 -16.29
N LEU A 218 4.33 -6.51 -16.87
CA LEU A 218 5.58 -5.76 -16.68
C LEU A 218 5.44 -4.30 -17.14
N GLY A 219 4.76 -4.05 -18.27
CA GLY A 219 4.46 -2.69 -18.72
C GLY A 219 3.61 -1.90 -17.72
N VAL A 220 2.59 -2.54 -17.14
CA VAL A 220 1.73 -1.91 -16.12
C VAL A 220 2.49 -1.65 -14.82
N ILE A 221 3.38 -2.55 -14.40
CA ILE A 221 4.24 -2.38 -13.20
C ILE A 221 5.15 -1.16 -13.36
N LEU A 222 5.78 -0.98 -14.53
CA LEU A 222 6.58 0.22 -14.80
C LEU A 222 5.75 1.50 -14.62
N GLY A 223 4.51 1.49 -15.10
CA GLY A 223 3.58 2.61 -14.90
C GLY A 223 3.16 2.78 -13.45
N ALA A 224 2.89 1.68 -12.73
CA ALA A 224 2.52 1.71 -11.33
C ALA A 224 3.60 2.36 -10.46
N ASP A 225 4.85 2.10 -10.75
CA ASP A 225 5.98 2.72 -10.05
C ASP A 225 6.03 4.24 -10.26
N ILE A 226 5.78 4.72 -11.46
CA ILE A 226 5.63 6.16 -11.74
C ILE A 226 4.41 6.73 -11.01
N GLY A 227 3.26 6.04 -11.07
CA GLY A 227 2.01 6.46 -10.44
C GLY A 227 2.15 6.68 -8.92
N THR A 228 2.97 5.85 -8.24
CA THR A 228 3.27 6.01 -6.81
C THR A 228 3.96 7.33 -6.50
N THR A 229 4.74 7.87 -7.43
CA THR A 229 5.47 9.13 -7.19
C THR A 229 4.56 10.34 -7.08
N ILE A 230 3.35 10.29 -7.65
CA ILE A 230 2.36 11.36 -7.56
C ILE A 230 1.98 11.60 -6.09
N THR A 231 1.81 10.54 -5.30
CA THR A 231 1.56 10.65 -3.86
C THR A 231 2.69 11.38 -3.14
N VAL A 232 3.94 11.03 -3.45
CA VAL A 232 5.12 11.67 -2.85
C VAL A 232 5.22 13.14 -3.26
N GLN A 233 4.92 13.46 -4.52
CA GLN A 233 4.89 14.85 -5.00
C GLN A 233 3.83 15.69 -4.26
N LEU A 234 2.65 15.11 -3.99
CA LEU A 234 1.60 15.78 -3.22
C LEU A 234 2.03 16.03 -1.76
N ILE A 235 2.71 15.06 -1.14
CA ILE A 235 3.20 15.16 0.24
C ILE A 235 4.33 16.20 0.34
N ALA A 236 5.13 16.38 -0.71
CA ALA A 236 6.24 17.35 -0.74
C ALA A 236 5.80 18.82 -0.75
N PHE A 237 4.48 19.12 -0.90
CA PHE A 237 3.97 20.45 -0.61
C PHE A 237 3.96 20.67 0.91
N LYS A 238 4.59 21.75 1.39
CA LYS A 238 4.65 22.10 2.81
C LYS A 238 3.29 22.62 3.29
N LEU A 239 2.32 21.72 3.46
CA LEU A 239 0.96 22.04 3.90
C LEU A 239 0.70 21.75 5.38
N SER A 240 1.75 21.45 6.14
CA SER A 240 1.67 21.15 7.60
C SER A 240 0.96 22.25 8.40
N ASP A 241 1.13 23.51 8.04
CA ASP A 241 0.51 24.64 8.73
C ASP A 241 -1.00 24.74 8.50
N TYR A 242 -1.48 24.16 7.40
CA TYR A 242 -2.89 24.11 7.01
C TYR A 242 -3.57 22.78 7.33
N CYS A 243 -2.87 21.83 7.94
CA CYS A 243 -3.38 20.47 8.17
C CYS A 243 -4.72 20.46 8.92
N LEU A 244 -4.91 21.32 9.91
CA LEU A 244 -6.16 21.41 10.66
C LEU A 244 -7.36 21.88 9.83
N PHE A 245 -7.14 22.75 8.81
CA PHE A 245 -8.22 23.11 7.88
C PHE A 245 -8.73 21.91 7.11
N PHE A 246 -7.81 21.05 6.66
CA PHE A 246 -8.15 19.81 5.96
C PHE A 246 -8.84 18.80 6.90
N VAL A 247 -8.35 18.66 8.14
CA VAL A 247 -8.95 17.76 9.15
C VAL A 247 -10.37 18.24 9.49
N VAL A 248 -10.53 19.50 9.91
CA VAL A 248 -11.83 20.04 10.33
C VAL A 248 -12.80 20.09 9.15
N GLY A 249 -12.35 20.64 8.00
CA GLY A 249 -13.19 20.75 6.81
C GLY A 249 -13.62 19.38 6.28
N GLY A 250 -12.69 18.41 6.22
CA GLY A 250 -12.99 17.05 5.83
C GLY A 250 -13.96 16.36 6.79
N PHE A 251 -13.74 16.48 8.10
CA PHE A 251 -14.61 15.90 9.12
C PHE A 251 -16.04 16.47 9.05
N LEU A 252 -16.20 17.79 9.04
CA LEU A 252 -17.50 18.43 8.95
C LEU A 252 -18.23 18.05 7.65
N ALA A 253 -17.52 18.07 6.54
CA ALA A 253 -18.09 17.66 5.26
C ALA A 253 -18.51 16.17 5.24
N MET A 254 -17.78 15.27 5.92
CA MET A 254 -18.19 13.87 6.10
C MET A 254 -19.48 13.75 6.91
N MET A 255 -19.65 14.53 7.96
CA MET A 255 -20.89 14.56 8.76
C MET A 255 -22.09 15.01 7.92
N VAL A 256 -21.92 16.03 7.08
CA VAL A 256 -22.97 16.56 6.19
C VAL A 256 -23.27 15.58 5.05
N ALA A 257 -22.25 14.90 4.53
CA ALA A 257 -22.41 13.95 3.44
C ALA A 257 -23.22 12.71 3.84
N GLY A 258 -23.13 12.27 5.10
CA GLY A 258 -23.82 11.08 5.60
C GLY A 258 -23.52 9.84 4.75
N LYS A 259 -24.57 9.17 4.23
CA LYS A 259 -24.46 7.98 3.36
C LYS A 259 -24.42 8.30 1.85
N LYS A 260 -24.41 9.58 1.44
CA LYS A 260 -24.42 9.98 0.02
C LYS A 260 -23.15 9.56 -0.71
N PRO A 261 -23.21 9.25 -2.04
CA PRO A 261 -22.04 8.79 -2.81
C PRO A 261 -20.84 9.75 -2.78
N TRP A 262 -21.08 11.07 -2.68
CA TRP A 262 -20.01 12.06 -2.64
C TRP A 262 -19.24 12.12 -1.30
N ARG A 263 -19.62 11.33 -0.27
CA ARG A 263 -18.92 11.26 1.05
C ARG A 263 -17.45 10.88 0.94
N TYR A 264 -17.07 10.25 -0.16
CA TYR A 264 -15.69 9.83 -0.38
C TYR A 264 -14.71 10.99 -0.63
N TYR A 265 -15.19 12.11 -1.19
CA TYR A 265 -14.34 13.31 -1.37
C TYR A 265 -13.95 13.97 -0.03
N PRO A 266 -14.87 14.22 0.91
CA PRO A 266 -14.52 14.62 2.27
C PRO A 266 -13.58 13.65 3.00
N GLN A 267 -13.73 12.34 2.78
CA GLN A 267 -12.84 11.31 3.32
C GLN A 267 -11.41 11.50 2.83
N ILE A 268 -11.22 11.79 1.54
CA ILE A 268 -9.91 12.10 0.97
C ILE A 268 -9.30 13.32 1.63
N LEU A 269 -10.09 14.39 1.78
CA LEU A 269 -9.65 15.64 2.38
C LEU A 269 -9.23 15.47 3.85
N PHE A 270 -10.02 14.73 4.62
CA PHE A 270 -9.74 14.43 6.03
C PHE A 270 -8.44 13.60 6.15
N GLY A 271 -8.30 12.54 5.33
CA GLY A 271 -7.10 11.71 5.31
C GLY A 271 -5.85 12.50 4.92
N PHE A 272 -5.97 13.41 3.95
CA PHE A 272 -4.90 14.32 3.56
C PHE A 272 -4.49 15.25 4.71
N GLY A 273 -5.45 15.77 5.46
CA GLY A 273 -5.19 16.54 6.69
C GLY A 273 -4.41 15.75 7.73
N LEU A 274 -4.78 14.46 7.94
CA LEU A 274 -4.09 13.57 8.88
C LEU A 274 -2.64 13.25 8.45
N ILE A 275 -2.36 13.15 7.14
CA ILE A 275 -1.00 12.98 6.61
C ILE A 275 -0.12 14.14 7.12
N PHE A 276 -0.52 15.39 6.86
CA PHE A 276 0.27 16.56 7.25
C PHE A 276 0.30 16.78 8.76
N TYR A 277 -0.79 16.47 9.47
CA TYR A 277 -0.81 16.53 10.93
C TYR A 277 0.16 15.51 11.54
N GLY A 278 0.18 14.28 11.03
CA GLY A 278 1.14 13.25 11.45
C GLY A 278 2.59 13.65 11.19
N MET A 279 2.87 14.24 10.01
CA MET A 279 4.19 14.78 9.69
C MET A 279 4.60 15.89 10.66
N LYS A 280 3.69 16.82 10.97
CA LYS A 280 3.94 17.91 11.94
C LYS A 280 4.24 17.35 13.32
N LEU A 281 3.42 16.43 13.80
CA LEU A 281 3.60 15.80 15.11
C LEU A 281 4.93 15.04 15.20
N THR A 282 5.32 14.32 14.14
CA THR A 282 6.63 13.64 14.06
C THR A 282 7.76 14.64 14.08
N ALA A 283 7.65 15.72 13.32
CA ALA A 283 8.64 16.78 13.24
C ALA A 283 8.86 17.46 14.59
N ASP A 284 7.78 17.84 15.26
CA ASP A 284 7.83 18.49 16.59
C ASP A 284 8.43 17.55 17.64
N ALA A 285 8.11 16.24 17.58
CA ALA A 285 8.65 15.23 18.47
C ALA A 285 10.15 15.00 18.29
N LEU A 286 10.67 15.13 17.07
CA LEU A 286 12.08 14.94 16.75
C LEU A 286 12.93 16.23 16.93
N GLU A 287 12.33 17.37 17.21
CA GLU A 287 13.02 18.64 17.41
C GLU A 287 14.17 18.54 18.43
N PRO A 288 14.01 17.89 19.61
CA PRO A 288 15.10 17.73 20.57
C PRO A 288 16.31 16.95 20.04
N MET A 289 16.06 16.04 19.09
CA MET A 289 17.12 15.17 18.54
C MET A 289 18.11 15.93 17.63
N LYS A 290 17.75 17.12 17.14
CA LYS A 290 18.63 17.99 16.34
C LYS A 290 19.89 18.43 17.11
N SER A 291 19.84 18.45 18.44
CA SER A 291 20.96 18.82 19.29
C SER A 291 21.88 17.62 19.62
N LEU A 292 21.56 16.40 19.18
CA LEU A 292 22.31 15.19 19.47
C LEU A 292 23.28 14.84 18.33
N PRO A 293 24.60 14.91 18.53
CA PRO A 293 25.58 14.66 17.46
C PRO A 293 25.47 13.26 16.84
N TRP A 294 25.17 12.23 17.65
CA TRP A 294 25.02 10.87 17.15
C TRP A 294 23.84 10.74 16.17
N PHE A 295 22.75 11.49 16.42
CA PHE A 295 21.57 11.47 15.57
C PHE A 295 21.82 12.15 14.22
N LEU A 296 22.53 13.30 14.22
CA LEU A 296 22.94 13.97 12.99
C LEU A 296 23.95 13.12 12.19
N ASN A 297 24.91 12.50 12.89
CA ASN A 297 25.89 11.63 12.27
C ASN A 297 25.31 10.36 11.66
N LEU A 298 24.16 9.88 12.16
CA LEU A 298 23.46 8.73 11.58
C LEU A 298 23.07 9.01 10.11
N PHE A 299 22.52 10.19 9.84
CA PHE A 299 22.13 10.58 8.47
C PHE A 299 23.33 11.01 7.62
N ALA A 300 24.31 11.73 8.21
CA ALA A 300 25.55 12.06 7.52
C ALA A 300 26.29 10.80 7.05
N GLY A 301 26.37 9.77 7.89
CA GLY A 301 27.00 8.50 7.56
C GLY A 301 26.35 7.73 6.41
N MET A 302 25.09 8.02 6.06
CA MET A 302 24.45 7.43 4.89
C MET A 302 25.00 8.01 3.57
N ALA A 303 25.42 9.27 3.57
CA ALA A 303 26.07 9.88 2.41
C ALA A 303 27.45 9.25 2.15
N ASP A 304 28.22 8.99 3.21
CA ASP A 304 29.56 8.40 3.13
C ASP A 304 29.53 6.90 2.84
N ARG A 305 28.45 6.23 3.24
CA ARG A 305 28.25 4.78 3.08
C ARG A 305 26.92 4.47 2.35
N PRO A 306 26.83 4.72 1.03
CA PRO A 306 25.56 4.61 0.30
C PRO A 306 24.89 3.25 0.40
N LEU A 307 25.66 2.16 0.44
CA LEU A 307 25.12 0.81 0.62
C LEU A 307 24.34 0.64 1.93
N LEU A 308 24.79 1.27 3.01
CA LEU A 308 24.06 1.25 4.28
C LEU A 308 22.71 1.96 4.16
N GLY A 309 22.67 3.12 3.50
CA GLY A 309 21.42 3.84 3.23
C GLY A 309 20.44 3.03 2.37
N ILE A 310 20.95 2.32 1.33
CA ILE A 310 20.15 1.44 0.48
C ILE A 310 19.57 0.29 1.32
N VAL A 311 20.37 -0.39 2.14
CA VAL A 311 19.90 -1.50 2.99
C VAL A 311 18.85 -1.04 3.97
N ILE A 312 19.09 0.09 4.68
CA ILE A 312 18.12 0.65 5.64
C ILE A 312 16.81 1.01 4.92
N GLY A 313 16.87 1.71 3.79
CA GLY A 313 15.70 2.07 3.01
C GLY A 313 14.91 0.84 2.51
N THR A 314 15.63 -0.22 2.08
CA THR A 314 15.04 -1.48 1.64
C THR A 314 14.31 -2.18 2.78
N VAL A 315 14.98 -2.39 3.92
CA VAL A 315 14.39 -3.08 5.09
C VAL A 315 13.21 -2.29 5.64
N PHE A 316 13.35 -0.98 5.75
CA PHE A 316 12.28 -0.11 6.24
C PHE A 316 11.04 -0.15 5.34
N THR A 317 11.23 -0.11 4.02
CA THR A 317 10.11 -0.21 3.06
C THR A 317 9.50 -1.60 3.04
N LEU A 318 10.29 -2.65 3.19
CA LEU A 318 9.80 -4.02 3.31
C LEU A 318 8.86 -4.19 4.51
N LEU A 319 9.21 -3.59 5.65
CA LEU A 319 8.40 -3.62 6.88
C LEU A 319 7.11 -2.80 6.74
N ILE A 320 7.19 -1.57 6.21
CA ILE A 320 6.03 -0.68 6.01
C ILE A 320 5.18 -1.12 4.81
N ARG A 321 5.79 -1.81 3.83
CA ARG A 321 5.17 -2.25 2.57
C ARG A 321 4.69 -1.10 1.68
N SER A 322 5.30 0.08 1.80
CA SER A 322 4.95 1.27 1.02
C SER A 322 6.15 2.20 0.87
N SER A 323 6.66 2.35 -0.36
CA SER A 323 7.73 3.32 -0.66
C SER A 323 7.26 4.76 -0.49
N ALA A 324 6.00 5.06 -0.84
CA ALA A 324 5.45 6.40 -0.64
C ALA A 324 5.41 6.79 0.85
N ALA A 325 5.05 5.85 1.73
CA ALA A 325 5.08 6.07 3.17
C ALA A 325 6.52 6.24 3.69
N THR A 326 7.43 5.39 3.24
CA THR A 326 8.87 5.46 3.61
C THR A 326 9.46 6.82 3.21
N ILE A 327 9.21 7.26 1.97
CA ILE A 327 9.70 8.56 1.48
C ILE A 327 8.96 9.71 2.17
N GLY A 328 7.69 9.58 2.52
CA GLY A 328 6.96 10.58 3.30
C GLY A 328 7.58 10.83 4.68
N ILE A 329 8.07 9.79 5.35
CA ILE A 329 8.85 9.94 6.59
C ILE A 329 10.18 10.64 6.31
N LEU A 330 10.88 10.29 5.23
CA LEU A 330 12.10 10.98 4.80
C LEU A 330 11.86 12.47 4.51
N LEU A 331 10.72 12.80 3.87
CA LEU A 331 10.29 14.20 3.65
C LEU A 331 10.08 14.95 4.97
N THR A 332 9.52 14.28 6.00
CA THR A 332 9.32 14.87 7.33
C THR A 332 10.67 15.25 7.93
N LEU A 333 11.68 14.40 7.82
CA LEU A 333 13.06 14.69 8.27
C LEU A 333 13.71 15.80 7.44
N ALA A 334 13.44 15.83 6.13
CA ALA A 334 13.94 16.88 5.23
C ALA A 334 13.35 18.26 5.56
N PHE A 335 12.06 18.35 5.88
CA PHE A 335 11.44 19.60 6.32
C PHE A 335 12.05 20.14 7.63
N GLN A 336 12.62 19.25 8.44
CA GLN A 336 13.31 19.61 9.67
C GLN A 336 14.81 19.94 9.45
N GLY A 337 15.30 19.82 8.21
CA GLY A 337 16.72 20.03 7.90
C GLY A 337 17.65 18.93 8.42
N LEU A 338 17.10 17.77 8.81
CA LEU A 338 17.85 16.64 9.37
C LEU A 338 18.53 15.77 8.33
N VAL A 339 18.13 15.87 7.07
CA VAL A 339 18.62 15.03 5.96
C VAL A 339 19.06 15.91 4.81
N THR A 340 20.24 15.64 4.27
CA THR A 340 20.76 16.25 3.05
C THR A 340 20.40 15.41 1.82
N LEU A 341 20.42 15.99 0.62
CA LEU A 341 20.13 15.25 -0.61
C LEU A 341 21.08 14.05 -0.82
N PRO A 342 22.42 14.18 -0.63
CA PRO A 342 23.34 13.05 -0.73
C PRO A 342 23.00 11.89 0.23
N ALA A 343 22.52 12.19 1.44
CA ALA A 343 22.10 11.18 2.41
C ALA A 343 20.73 10.55 2.05
N ALA A 344 19.83 11.32 1.45
CA ALA A 344 18.50 10.86 1.02
C ALA A 344 18.55 9.92 -0.18
N MET A 345 19.48 10.14 -1.13
CA MET A 345 19.55 9.39 -2.39
C MET A 345 19.67 7.86 -2.19
N PRO A 346 20.62 7.35 -1.38
CA PRO A 346 20.72 5.91 -1.11
C PRO A 346 19.42 5.34 -0.50
N PHE A 347 18.81 6.09 0.41
CA PHE A 347 17.58 5.68 1.07
C PHE A 347 16.40 5.58 0.08
N ILE A 348 16.29 6.51 -0.89
CA ILE A 348 15.29 6.49 -1.97
C ILE A 348 15.49 5.26 -2.85
N ILE A 349 16.73 4.94 -3.22
CA ILE A 349 17.03 3.74 -4.01
C ILE A 349 16.57 2.48 -3.25
N GLY A 350 16.94 2.38 -1.97
CA GLY A 350 16.53 1.28 -1.11
C GLY A 350 15.02 1.18 -0.95
N ALA A 351 14.33 2.32 -0.77
CA ALA A 351 12.87 2.34 -0.68
C ALA A 351 12.18 1.76 -1.93
N ASN A 352 12.73 2.00 -3.11
CA ASN A 352 12.23 1.42 -4.35
C ASN A 352 12.45 -0.10 -4.41
N VAL A 353 13.63 -0.59 -4.02
CA VAL A 353 13.92 -2.04 -3.98
C VAL A 353 13.03 -2.76 -2.96
N GLY A 354 12.79 -2.16 -1.79
CA GLY A 354 11.99 -2.77 -0.73
C GLY A 354 10.53 -3.05 -1.09
N THR A 355 9.97 -2.37 -2.09
CA THR A 355 8.59 -2.64 -2.56
C THR A 355 8.39 -4.03 -3.15
N CYS A 356 9.46 -4.65 -3.67
CA CYS A 356 9.42 -5.97 -4.32
C CYS A 356 9.02 -7.09 -3.36
N GLY A 357 9.30 -6.95 -2.05
CA GLY A 357 8.93 -7.96 -1.06
C GLY A 357 7.44 -8.28 -1.03
N SER A 358 6.59 -7.28 -1.24
CA SER A 358 5.15 -7.48 -1.31
C SER A 358 4.73 -8.33 -2.53
N ALA A 359 5.38 -8.13 -3.68
CA ALA A 359 5.13 -8.92 -4.89
C ALA A 359 5.56 -10.38 -4.70
N LEU A 360 6.75 -10.61 -4.12
CA LEU A 360 7.26 -11.96 -3.84
C LEU A 360 6.36 -12.72 -2.86
N ILE A 361 5.92 -12.06 -1.78
CA ILE A 361 4.97 -12.66 -0.81
C ILE A 361 3.64 -13.00 -1.51
N SER A 362 3.17 -12.13 -2.42
CA SER A 362 1.89 -12.34 -3.13
C SER A 362 1.95 -13.49 -4.14
N ALA A 363 3.09 -13.73 -4.74
CA ALA A 363 3.29 -14.80 -5.70
C ALA A 363 3.58 -16.17 -5.03
N TRP A 364 3.82 -16.17 -3.73
CA TRP A 364 4.12 -17.40 -2.99
C TRP A 364 2.94 -18.38 -3.08
N GLY A 365 3.21 -19.58 -3.55
CA GLY A 365 2.15 -20.59 -3.80
C GLY A 365 1.33 -20.38 -5.07
N GLY A 366 1.51 -19.27 -5.80
CA GLY A 366 0.83 -18.97 -7.07
C GLY A 366 1.32 -19.80 -8.27
N THR A 367 0.75 -19.54 -9.46
CA THR A 367 1.19 -20.17 -10.73
C THR A 367 2.61 -19.71 -11.10
N ASP A 368 3.25 -20.45 -12.01
CA ASP A 368 4.57 -20.09 -12.52
C ASP A 368 4.59 -18.69 -13.16
N GLU A 369 3.51 -18.28 -13.83
CA GLU A 369 3.39 -16.92 -14.38
C GLU A 369 3.32 -15.86 -13.29
N ALA A 370 2.61 -16.10 -12.19
CA ALA A 370 2.56 -15.19 -11.03
C ALA A 370 3.95 -15.05 -10.39
N VAL A 371 4.68 -16.14 -10.25
CA VAL A 371 6.06 -16.15 -9.74
C VAL A 371 6.97 -15.37 -10.69
N ARG A 372 6.82 -15.54 -12.01
CA ARG A 372 7.56 -14.76 -13.02
C ARG A 372 7.31 -13.27 -12.92
N VAL A 373 6.07 -12.87 -12.68
CA VAL A 373 5.72 -11.44 -12.47
C VAL A 373 6.47 -10.87 -11.26
N ALA A 374 6.45 -11.57 -10.12
CA ALA A 374 7.10 -11.10 -8.89
C ALA A 374 8.63 -11.01 -9.04
N TRP A 375 9.25 -12.03 -9.64
CA TRP A 375 10.69 -12.00 -9.94
C TRP A 375 11.03 -10.96 -11.00
N GLY A 376 10.19 -10.77 -12.02
CA GLY A 376 10.35 -9.72 -13.02
C GLY A 376 10.38 -8.34 -12.38
N HIS A 377 9.44 -8.02 -11.49
CA HIS A 377 9.45 -6.78 -10.73
C HIS A 377 10.71 -6.64 -9.87
N THR A 378 11.11 -7.71 -9.18
CA THR A 378 12.28 -7.69 -8.29
C THR A 378 13.58 -7.46 -9.07
N ILE A 379 13.81 -8.19 -10.14
CA ILE A 379 15.01 -8.07 -10.97
C ILE A 379 15.08 -6.69 -11.62
N PHE A 380 13.95 -6.18 -12.14
CA PHE A 380 13.86 -4.83 -12.65
C PHE A 380 14.32 -3.78 -11.62
N LYS A 381 13.77 -3.83 -10.39
CA LYS A 381 14.13 -2.89 -9.33
C LYS A 381 15.58 -3.04 -8.87
N LEU A 382 16.11 -4.25 -8.81
CA LEU A 382 17.51 -4.49 -8.48
C LEU A 382 18.45 -3.91 -9.54
N ILE A 383 18.15 -4.11 -10.83
CA ILE A 383 18.95 -3.53 -11.91
C ILE A 383 18.85 -2.01 -11.90
N ALA A 384 17.64 -1.44 -11.78
CA ALA A 384 17.46 0.00 -11.71
C ALA A 384 18.16 0.61 -10.48
N GLY A 385 18.08 -0.05 -9.32
CA GLY A 385 18.76 0.36 -8.10
C GLY A 385 20.27 0.29 -8.21
N LEU A 386 20.82 -0.76 -8.82
CA LEU A 386 22.24 -0.90 -9.09
C LEU A 386 22.77 0.21 -10.03
N LEU A 387 22.04 0.48 -11.12
CA LEU A 387 22.41 1.57 -12.03
C LEU A 387 22.37 2.94 -11.34
N ALA A 388 21.31 3.21 -10.56
CA ALA A 388 21.21 4.45 -9.79
C ALA A 388 22.29 4.57 -8.72
N TRP A 389 22.70 3.47 -8.09
CA TRP A 389 23.82 3.47 -7.13
C TRP A 389 25.14 3.76 -7.83
N LEU A 390 25.43 3.14 -8.97
CA LEU A 390 26.65 3.39 -9.75
C LEU A 390 26.71 4.84 -10.25
N LEU A 391 25.58 5.45 -10.54
CA LEU A 391 25.45 6.82 -11.03
C LEU A 391 24.97 7.80 -9.94
N ILE A 392 25.14 7.48 -8.64
CA ILE A 392 24.54 8.26 -7.54
C ILE A 392 25.03 9.71 -7.53
N GLY A 393 26.30 9.97 -7.84
CA GLY A 393 26.87 11.31 -7.91
C GLY A 393 26.21 12.15 -9.03
N PRO A 394 26.31 11.75 -10.32
CA PRO A 394 25.63 12.43 -11.41
C PRO A 394 24.12 12.58 -11.20
N PHE A 395 23.46 11.56 -10.64
CA PHE A 395 22.03 11.62 -10.35
C PHE A 395 21.70 12.65 -9.27
N THR A 396 22.50 12.73 -8.19
CA THR A 396 22.34 13.75 -7.15
C THR A 396 22.52 15.17 -7.73
N HIS A 397 23.52 15.38 -8.60
CA HIS A 397 23.73 16.67 -9.27
C HIS A 397 22.58 17.05 -10.19
N LEU A 398 22.04 16.09 -10.96
CA LEU A 398 20.86 16.30 -11.79
C LEU A 398 19.66 16.81 -10.98
N VAL A 399 19.37 16.12 -9.87
CA VAL A 399 18.23 16.48 -9.00
C VAL A 399 18.46 17.83 -8.32
N ALA A 400 19.66 18.10 -7.81
CA ALA A 400 20.01 19.39 -7.21
C ALA A 400 19.87 20.54 -8.22
N GLY A 401 20.25 20.32 -9.49
CA GLY A 401 20.14 21.29 -10.57
C GLY A 401 18.70 21.71 -10.92
N LEU A 402 17.68 20.92 -10.56
CA LEU A 402 16.28 21.28 -10.74
C LEU A 402 15.80 22.31 -9.71
N GLY A 403 16.58 22.57 -8.65
CA GLY A 403 16.23 23.51 -7.60
C GLY A 403 15.09 23.03 -6.70
N GLY A 404 14.54 23.97 -5.91
CA GLY A 404 13.53 23.70 -4.92
C GLY A 404 14.11 23.42 -3.52
N ASP A 405 13.23 23.34 -2.51
CA ASP A 405 13.62 22.96 -1.15
C ASP A 405 14.01 21.46 -1.09
N MET A 406 14.60 21.04 0.02
CA MET A 406 15.10 19.68 0.21
C MET A 406 14.00 18.63 0.01
N ALA A 407 12.80 18.88 0.50
CA ALA A 407 11.67 17.96 0.35
C ALA A 407 11.26 17.82 -1.13
N ARG A 408 11.21 18.92 -1.87
CA ARG A 408 10.94 18.92 -3.30
C ARG A 408 12.01 18.16 -4.08
N GLN A 409 13.29 18.35 -3.74
CA GLN A 409 14.38 17.61 -4.36
C GLN A 409 14.28 16.11 -4.12
N ILE A 410 13.93 15.68 -2.90
CA ILE A 410 13.70 14.25 -2.57
C ILE A 410 12.53 13.68 -3.38
N ALA A 411 11.42 14.42 -3.48
CA ALA A 411 10.27 13.99 -4.28
C ALA A 411 10.62 13.90 -5.78
N ASN A 412 11.37 14.85 -6.29
CA ASN A 412 11.87 14.86 -7.67
C ASN A 412 12.83 13.68 -7.90
N ALA A 413 13.73 13.38 -6.96
CA ALA A 413 14.62 12.22 -7.04
C ALA A 413 13.83 10.92 -7.19
N HIS A 414 12.79 10.72 -6.38
CA HIS A 414 11.93 9.55 -6.46
C HIS A 414 11.19 9.47 -7.80
N THR A 415 10.66 10.59 -8.30
CA THR A 415 9.95 10.64 -9.57
C THR A 415 10.89 10.34 -10.73
N ILE A 416 12.03 11.02 -10.80
CA ILE A 416 13.01 10.89 -11.89
C ILE A 416 13.58 9.47 -11.91
N PHE A 417 13.87 8.87 -10.73
CA PHE A 417 14.31 7.49 -10.66
C PHE A 417 13.32 6.54 -11.35
N ASN A 418 12.03 6.63 -11.01
CA ASN A 418 11.02 5.73 -11.57
C ASN A 418 10.73 6.02 -13.06
N VAL A 419 10.74 7.29 -13.47
CA VAL A 419 10.57 7.67 -14.88
C VAL A 419 11.74 7.18 -15.73
N ILE A 420 12.99 7.43 -15.30
CA ILE A 420 14.17 6.95 -16.04
C ILE A 420 14.20 5.43 -16.09
N ALA A 421 13.93 4.76 -14.96
CA ALA A 421 13.88 3.29 -14.91
C ALA A 421 12.82 2.75 -15.89
N ALA A 422 11.60 3.31 -15.89
CA ALA A 422 10.56 2.90 -16.83
C ALA A 422 10.93 3.12 -18.28
N LEU A 423 11.46 4.31 -18.63
CA LEU A 423 11.89 4.63 -20.00
C LEU A 423 13.04 3.74 -20.47
N LEU A 424 13.96 3.40 -19.58
CA LEU A 424 15.10 2.53 -19.88
C LEU A 424 14.64 1.09 -20.17
N PHE A 425 13.69 0.56 -19.37
CA PHE A 425 13.25 -0.82 -19.50
C PHE A 425 12.15 -1.03 -20.54
N LEU A 426 11.35 -0.03 -20.85
CA LEU A 426 10.21 -0.13 -21.75
C LEU A 426 10.58 -0.71 -23.15
N PRO A 427 11.66 -0.26 -23.81
CA PRO A 427 12.09 -0.84 -25.10
C PRO A 427 12.58 -2.30 -24.97
N TRP A 428 13.07 -2.66 -23.79
CA TRP A 428 13.68 -3.96 -23.53
C TRP A 428 12.73 -4.97 -22.88
N LEU A 429 11.43 -4.67 -22.77
CA LEU A 429 10.46 -5.56 -22.12
C LEU A 429 10.42 -6.95 -22.77
N HIS A 430 10.55 -7.05 -24.10
CA HIS A 430 10.54 -8.36 -24.77
C HIS A 430 11.78 -9.23 -24.45
N PRO A 431 13.03 -8.76 -24.60
CA PRO A 431 14.17 -9.52 -24.13
C PRO A 431 14.18 -9.76 -22.61
N PHE A 432 13.65 -8.83 -21.83
CA PHE A 432 13.52 -8.96 -20.38
C PHE A 432 12.52 -10.06 -20.01
N GLU A 433 11.37 -10.16 -20.70
CA GLU A 433 10.42 -11.26 -20.54
C GLU A 433 11.11 -12.62 -20.81
N LYS A 434 11.90 -12.73 -21.90
CA LYS A 434 12.64 -13.95 -22.21
C LYS A 434 13.64 -14.32 -21.10
N LEU A 435 14.33 -13.31 -20.56
CA LEU A 435 15.25 -13.50 -19.43
C LEU A 435 14.52 -14.05 -18.21
N ILE A 436 13.36 -13.48 -17.85
CA ILE A 436 12.59 -13.94 -16.70
C ILE A 436 12.08 -15.37 -16.91
N ARG A 437 11.57 -15.70 -18.09
CA ARG A 437 11.15 -17.06 -18.44
C ARG A 437 12.31 -18.08 -18.40
N TRP A 438 13.51 -17.64 -18.72
CA TRP A 438 14.72 -18.47 -18.60
C TRP A 438 15.18 -18.64 -17.15
N LEU A 439 15.10 -17.60 -16.31
CA LEU A 439 15.49 -17.66 -14.89
C LEU A 439 14.48 -18.43 -14.04
N VAL A 440 13.19 -18.27 -14.31
CA VAL A 440 12.09 -18.88 -13.54
C VAL A 440 11.49 -20.01 -14.36
N HIS A 441 12.03 -21.22 -14.15
CA HIS A 441 11.58 -22.43 -14.83
C HIS A 441 10.22 -22.91 -14.27
N PRO A 442 9.38 -23.56 -15.10
CA PRO A 442 8.15 -24.18 -14.62
C PRO A 442 8.47 -25.26 -13.57
N SER A 443 7.70 -25.30 -12.51
CA SER A 443 7.83 -26.36 -11.49
C SER A 443 7.20 -27.66 -11.99
N PRO A 444 7.95 -28.80 -12.06
CA PRO A 444 7.41 -30.06 -12.56
C PRO A 444 6.28 -30.66 -11.71
N ASP A 445 6.10 -30.21 -10.47
CA ASP A 445 5.37 -30.93 -9.41
C ASP A 445 4.06 -30.25 -8.98
N ARG A 446 3.48 -29.39 -9.82
CA ARG A 446 2.19 -28.79 -9.49
C ARG A 446 1.03 -29.34 -10.31
N GLN A 447 0.77 -30.64 -10.21
CA GLN A 447 -0.59 -31.15 -10.34
C GLN A 447 -1.33 -30.67 -9.09
N LYS A 448 -1.91 -29.47 -9.17
CA LYS A 448 -2.70 -28.90 -8.06
C LYS A 448 -3.95 -29.76 -7.91
N ALA A 449 -4.23 -30.19 -6.68
CA ALA A 449 -5.59 -30.51 -6.28
C ALA A 449 -6.53 -29.41 -6.80
N PHE A 450 -7.71 -29.78 -7.32
CA PHE A 450 -8.69 -28.84 -7.78
C PHE A 450 -9.03 -27.85 -6.64
N GLY A 451 -9.25 -26.59 -6.96
CA GLY A 451 -9.53 -25.56 -5.96
C GLY A 451 -9.73 -24.18 -6.59
N PRO A 452 -10.06 -23.15 -5.77
CA PRO A 452 -10.29 -21.80 -6.28
C PRO A 452 -9.05 -21.24 -6.97
N LYS A 453 -9.25 -20.64 -8.13
CA LYS A 453 -8.18 -20.09 -8.98
C LYS A 453 -8.05 -18.59 -8.87
N TYR A 454 -9.16 -17.91 -8.63
CA TYR A 454 -9.27 -16.45 -8.73
C TYR A 454 -9.40 -15.76 -7.37
N LEU A 455 -9.78 -16.47 -6.30
CA LEU A 455 -9.99 -15.88 -4.98
C LEU A 455 -8.65 -15.60 -4.28
N ASP A 456 -8.49 -14.36 -3.78
CA ASP A 456 -7.34 -13.94 -2.99
C ASP A 456 -7.81 -13.00 -1.86
N ASP A 457 -7.66 -13.42 -0.61
CA ASP A 457 -8.09 -12.68 0.58
C ASP A 457 -7.45 -11.27 0.69
N ARG A 458 -6.31 -11.06 0.04
CA ARG A 458 -5.58 -9.78 0.05
C ARG A 458 -6.31 -8.66 -0.68
N VAL A 459 -7.25 -8.99 -1.56
CA VAL A 459 -8.05 -7.98 -2.29
C VAL A 459 -9.36 -7.64 -1.58
N LEU A 460 -9.67 -8.25 -0.43
CA LEU A 460 -10.87 -7.95 0.35
C LEU A 460 -10.93 -6.45 0.73
N GLU A 461 -9.80 -5.82 1.02
CA GLU A 461 -9.72 -4.37 1.25
C GLU A 461 -10.12 -3.53 0.00
N THR A 462 -10.27 -4.15 -1.17
CA THR A 462 -10.69 -3.50 -2.42
C THR A 462 -11.94 -4.18 -2.97
N PRO A 463 -13.15 -3.87 -2.45
CA PRO A 463 -14.36 -4.62 -2.71
C PRO A 463 -14.71 -4.81 -4.20
N ALA A 464 -14.44 -3.80 -5.03
CA ALA A 464 -14.69 -3.89 -6.47
C ALA A 464 -13.84 -4.98 -7.16
N LEU A 465 -12.61 -5.18 -6.70
CA LEU A 465 -11.73 -6.25 -7.21
C LEU A 465 -12.16 -7.61 -6.67
N ALA A 466 -12.48 -7.71 -5.38
CA ALA A 466 -12.95 -8.93 -4.75
C ALA A 466 -14.23 -9.46 -5.44
N ILE A 467 -15.22 -8.59 -5.68
CA ILE A 467 -16.43 -8.93 -6.46
C ILE A 467 -16.08 -9.42 -7.86
N GLY A 468 -15.09 -8.80 -8.51
CA GLY A 468 -14.60 -9.24 -9.82
C GLY A 468 -13.99 -10.64 -9.80
N GLN A 469 -13.22 -10.98 -8.77
CA GLN A 469 -12.65 -12.31 -8.59
C GLN A 469 -13.72 -13.36 -8.34
N VAL A 470 -14.68 -13.07 -7.45
CA VAL A 470 -15.84 -13.94 -7.19
C VAL A 470 -16.62 -14.20 -8.48
N SER A 471 -16.93 -13.16 -9.25
CA SER A 471 -17.68 -13.31 -10.52
C SER A 471 -16.96 -14.26 -11.50
N ARG A 472 -15.64 -14.26 -11.51
CA ARG A 472 -14.84 -15.15 -12.36
C ARG A 472 -14.82 -16.60 -11.87
N GLU A 473 -14.75 -16.78 -10.56
CA GLU A 473 -14.80 -18.13 -10.00
C GLU A 473 -16.18 -18.75 -10.25
N ILE A 474 -17.25 -17.95 -10.16
CA ILE A 474 -18.61 -18.36 -10.52
C ILE A 474 -18.72 -18.74 -12.00
N LEU A 475 -18.12 -17.98 -12.92
CA LEU A 475 -18.10 -18.35 -14.33
C LEU A 475 -17.38 -19.69 -14.57
N ARG A 476 -16.28 -19.96 -13.85
CA ARG A 476 -15.59 -21.24 -13.90
C ARG A 476 -16.48 -22.37 -13.36
N MET A 477 -17.20 -22.15 -12.27
CA MET A 477 -18.19 -23.08 -11.71
C MET A 477 -19.32 -23.31 -12.72
N SER A 478 -19.79 -22.26 -13.39
CA SER A 478 -20.80 -22.36 -14.43
C SER A 478 -20.35 -23.22 -15.62
N ASP A 479 -19.07 -23.09 -16.04
CA ASP A 479 -18.51 -23.91 -17.12
C ASP A 479 -18.49 -25.41 -16.74
N LEU A 480 -18.14 -25.75 -15.48
CA LEU A 480 -18.17 -27.12 -14.97
C LEU A 480 -19.59 -27.69 -14.99
N VAL A 481 -20.54 -26.97 -14.39
CA VAL A 481 -21.95 -27.38 -14.33
C VAL A 481 -22.56 -27.55 -15.74
N LYS A 482 -22.24 -26.63 -16.67
CA LYS A 482 -22.66 -26.75 -18.06
C LYS A 482 -22.07 -28.02 -18.72
N ASP A 483 -20.80 -28.29 -18.53
CA ASP A 483 -20.15 -29.49 -19.08
C ASP A 483 -20.75 -30.79 -18.50
N MET A 484 -21.05 -30.81 -17.21
CA MET A 484 -21.76 -31.92 -16.56
C MET A 484 -23.15 -32.14 -17.19
N LEU A 485 -23.91 -31.06 -17.38
CA LEU A 485 -25.21 -31.17 -18.02
C LEU A 485 -25.13 -31.68 -19.46
N VAL A 486 -24.21 -31.14 -20.28
CA VAL A 486 -24.01 -31.60 -21.69
C VAL A 486 -23.71 -33.09 -21.74
N ARG A 487 -22.83 -33.60 -20.88
CA ARG A 487 -22.42 -35.01 -20.87
C ARG A 487 -23.47 -35.95 -20.23
N SER A 488 -24.37 -35.44 -19.41
CA SER A 488 -25.32 -36.26 -18.64
C SER A 488 -26.22 -37.11 -19.53
N ILE A 489 -26.70 -36.59 -20.66
CA ILE A 489 -27.59 -37.31 -21.56
C ILE A 489 -26.86 -38.41 -22.33
N GLU A 490 -25.54 -38.30 -22.52
CA GLU A 490 -24.74 -39.34 -23.19
C GLU A 490 -24.64 -40.62 -22.37
N VAL A 491 -24.67 -40.54 -21.04
CA VAL A 491 -24.68 -41.70 -20.16
C VAL A 491 -25.87 -42.61 -20.46
N PHE A 492 -27.06 -42.01 -20.67
CA PHE A 492 -28.27 -42.75 -21.00
C PHE A 492 -28.28 -43.28 -22.43
N ALA A 493 -27.65 -42.59 -23.37
CA ALA A 493 -27.60 -42.99 -24.76
C ALA A 493 -26.63 -44.13 -25.04
N LYS A 494 -25.51 -44.20 -24.26
CA LYS A 494 -24.42 -45.15 -24.47
C LYS A 494 -24.28 -46.20 -23.37
N ASP A 495 -25.06 -46.12 -22.30
CA ASP A 495 -24.96 -46.93 -21.07
C ASP A 495 -23.58 -46.91 -20.45
N ASP A 496 -22.91 -45.71 -20.47
CA ASP A 496 -21.54 -45.54 -20.08
C ASP A 496 -21.39 -45.35 -18.55
N LEU A 497 -21.04 -46.46 -17.86
CA LEU A 497 -20.84 -46.48 -16.42
C LEU A 497 -19.58 -45.70 -16.00
N GLN A 498 -18.59 -45.58 -16.86
CA GLN A 498 -17.38 -44.81 -16.54
C GLN A 498 -17.68 -43.32 -16.55
N LEU A 499 -18.39 -42.84 -17.55
CA LEU A 499 -18.86 -41.45 -17.63
C LEU A 499 -19.80 -41.11 -16.49
N GLN A 500 -20.68 -42.02 -16.10
CA GLN A 500 -21.59 -41.88 -14.94
C GLN A 500 -20.80 -41.64 -13.64
N LYS A 501 -19.75 -42.43 -13.39
CA LYS A 501 -18.87 -42.25 -12.23
C LYS A 501 -18.06 -40.96 -12.30
N GLN A 502 -17.58 -40.57 -13.49
CA GLN A 502 -16.83 -39.33 -13.67
C GLN A 502 -17.70 -38.11 -13.34
N LEU A 503 -18.92 -38.04 -13.84
CA LEU A 503 -19.86 -36.95 -13.58
C LEU A 503 -20.22 -36.80 -12.09
N ARG A 504 -20.18 -37.88 -11.30
CA ARG A 504 -20.32 -37.81 -9.87
C ARG A 504 -19.10 -37.19 -9.17
N LEU A 505 -17.90 -37.44 -9.68
CA LEU A 505 -16.67 -36.84 -9.16
C LEU A 505 -16.51 -35.38 -9.61
N ASP A 506 -17.04 -35.02 -10.78
CA ASP A 506 -17.00 -33.63 -11.26
C ASP A 506 -17.83 -32.69 -10.36
N ASP A 507 -18.80 -33.20 -9.62
CA ASP A 507 -19.57 -32.49 -8.61
C ASP A 507 -18.74 -32.08 -7.39
N ASP A 508 -17.78 -32.92 -6.96
CA ASP A 508 -16.83 -32.59 -5.89
C ASP A 508 -16.05 -31.31 -6.23
N ASP A 509 -15.79 -31.05 -7.52
CA ASP A 509 -15.15 -29.84 -8.00
C ASP A 509 -16.08 -28.63 -7.89
N VAL A 510 -17.38 -28.77 -8.13
CA VAL A 510 -18.40 -27.75 -7.97
C VAL A 510 -18.54 -27.38 -6.50
N ASP A 511 -18.65 -28.38 -5.61
CA ASP A 511 -18.70 -28.22 -4.15
C ASP A 511 -17.48 -27.49 -3.62
N THR A 512 -16.28 -27.86 -4.09
CA THR A 512 -15.02 -27.20 -3.71
C THR A 512 -15.03 -25.70 -4.03
N LEU A 513 -15.63 -25.31 -5.16
CA LEU A 513 -15.76 -23.89 -5.53
C LEU A 513 -16.80 -23.16 -4.68
N GLU A 514 -17.94 -23.79 -4.40
CA GLU A 514 -18.97 -23.24 -3.49
C GLU A 514 -18.38 -22.99 -2.10
N GLU A 515 -17.71 -24.01 -1.49
CA GLU A 515 -17.06 -23.92 -0.18
C GLU A 515 -15.97 -22.84 -0.12
N ALA A 516 -15.36 -22.50 -1.26
CA ALA A 516 -14.38 -21.42 -1.31
C ALA A 516 -15.03 -20.04 -1.52
N ILE A 517 -16.04 -19.94 -2.38
CA ILE A 517 -16.68 -18.66 -2.76
C ILE A 517 -17.53 -18.12 -1.60
N THR A 518 -18.36 -18.95 -1.00
CA THR A 518 -19.32 -18.52 0.02
C THR A 518 -18.67 -17.86 1.24
N PRO A 519 -17.63 -18.43 1.89
CA PRO A 519 -16.92 -17.75 2.97
C PRO A 519 -16.14 -16.53 2.51
N PHE A 520 -15.65 -16.50 1.27
CA PHE A 520 -14.96 -15.33 0.73
C PHE A 520 -15.91 -14.14 0.62
N VAL A 521 -17.11 -14.34 0.08
CA VAL A 521 -18.14 -13.28 0.00
C VAL A 521 -18.64 -12.88 1.40
N ALA A 522 -18.74 -13.82 2.35
CA ALA A 522 -19.07 -13.51 3.73
C ALA A 522 -18.02 -12.60 4.39
N ARG A 523 -16.71 -12.86 4.18
CA ARG A 523 -15.65 -11.96 4.64
C ARG A 523 -15.69 -10.61 3.95
N LEU A 524 -15.95 -10.59 2.64
CA LEU A 524 -16.10 -9.35 1.88
C LEU A 524 -17.25 -8.47 2.42
N SER A 525 -18.34 -9.08 2.89
CA SER A 525 -19.48 -8.35 3.46
C SER A 525 -19.17 -7.66 4.80
N GLN A 526 -18.07 -8.03 5.49
CA GLN A 526 -17.60 -7.38 6.70
C GLN A 526 -16.82 -6.09 6.42
N GLU A 527 -16.40 -5.89 5.17
CA GLU A 527 -15.75 -4.66 4.74
C GLU A 527 -16.79 -3.55 4.49
N GLU A 528 -16.34 -2.29 4.45
CA GLU A 528 -17.21 -1.15 4.14
C GLU A 528 -17.63 -1.19 2.65
N LEU A 529 -18.75 -1.82 2.35
CA LEU A 529 -19.33 -1.89 1.01
C LEU A 529 -20.22 -0.67 0.70
N SER A 530 -20.27 -0.25 -0.57
CA SER A 530 -21.37 0.59 -1.05
C SER A 530 -22.66 -0.24 -1.16
N GLY A 531 -23.83 0.42 -1.21
CA GLY A 531 -25.10 -0.27 -1.39
C GLY A 531 -25.12 -1.20 -2.62
N ASP A 532 -24.58 -0.73 -3.76
CA ASP A 532 -24.50 -1.51 -4.99
C ASP A 532 -23.56 -2.73 -4.85
N GLN A 533 -22.44 -2.56 -4.12
CA GLN A 533 -21.50 -3.66 -3.86
C GLN A 533 -22.11 -4.71 -2.94
N SER A 534 -22.85 -4.28 -1.92
CA SER A 534 -23.56 -5.20 -1.03
C SER A 534 -24.62 -6.01 -1.77
N ASN A 535 -25.45 -5.35 -2.58
CA ASN A 535 -26.44 -6.02 -3.41
C ASN A 535 -25.80 -7.01 -4.39
N ARG A 536 -24.67 -6.61 -5.01
CA ARG A 536 -23.92 -7.50 -5.90
C ARG A 536 -23.35 -8.71 -5.16
N GLY A 537 -22.88 -8.56 -3.92
CA GLY A 537 -22.43 -9.68 -3.09
C GLY A 537 -23.55 -10.71 -2.84
N ILE A 538 -24.74 -10.24 -2.52
CA ILE A 538 -25.93 -11.09 -2.32
C ILE A 538 -26.30 -11.81 -3.61
N GLU A 539 -26.35 -11.10 -4.74
CA GLU A 539 -26.61 -11.68 -6.05
C GLU A 539 -25.63 -12.83 -6.38
N LEU A 540 -24.34 -12.64 -6.12
CA LEU A 540 -23.32 -13.66 -6.35
C LEU A 540 -23.53 -14.92 -5.50
N LEU A 541 -23.97 -14.78 -4.25
CA LEU A 541 -24.28 -15.93 -3.39
C LEU A 541 -25.48 -16.72 -3.91
N TYR A 542 -26.53 -16.04 -4.40
CA TYR A 542 -27.67 -16.73 -5.00
C TYR A 542 -27.25 -17.54 -6.23
N ILE A 543 -26.45 -16.94 -7.12
CA ILE A 543 -25.96 -17.64 -8.32
C ILE A 543 -25.12 -18.87 -7.99
N VAL A 544 -24.24 -18.78 -6.97
CA VAL A 544 -23.43 -19.91 -6.50
C VAL A 544 -24.31 -21.06 -6.02
N ASN A 545 -25.30 -20.74 -5.20
CA ASN A 545 -26.24 -21.72 -4.65
C ASN A 545 -27.07 -22.40 -5.76
N ASP A 546 -27.54 -21.63 -6.75
CA ASP A 546 -28.30 -22.21 -7.87
C ASP A 546 -27.43 -23.11 -8.75
N LEU A 547 -26.15 -22.76 -8.97
CA LEU A 547 -25.21 -23.60 -9.74
C LEU A 547 -24.88 -24.90 -9.02
N GLU A 548 -24.67 -24.85 -7.70
CA GLU A 548 -24.46 -26.04 -6.88
C GLU A 548 -25.69 -26.97 -6.94
N HIS A 549 -26.88 -26.41 -6.77
CA HIS A 549 -28.10 -27.19 -6.89
C HIS A 549 -28.28 -27.86 -8.26
N ILE A 550 -27.84 -27.21 -9.36
CA ILE A 550 -27.83 -27.85 -10.68
C ILE A 550 -26.84 -29.03 -10.70
N GLY A 551 -25.62 -28.84 -10.14
CA GLY A 551 -24.62 -29.91 -10.00
C GLY A 551 -25.17 -31.10 -9.23
N ASP A 552 -25.79 -30.84 -8.08
CA ASP A 552 -26.44 -31.81 -7.21
C ASP A 552 -27.53 -32.64 -7.94
N VAL A 553 -28.41 -31.97 -8.69
CA VAL A 553 -29.45 -32.67 -9.45
C VAL A 553 -28.79 -33.59 -10.49
N ILE A 554 -27.73 -33.15 -11.16
CA ILE A 554 -27.04 -33.97 -12.17
C ILE A 554 -26.37 -35.16 -11.49
N SER A 555 -25.56 -34.95 -10.47
CA SER A 555 -24.70 -35.97 -9.84
C SER A 555 -25.49 -36.98 -9.00
N LYS A 556 -26.45 -36.48 -8.21
CA LYS A 556 -27.22 -37.29 -7.25
C LYS A 556 -28.44 -37.94 -7.89
N ASN A 557 -29.26 -37.14 -8.62
CA ASN A 557 -30.49 -37.62 -9.18
C ASN A 557 -30.29 -38.24 -10.57
N ILE A 558 -29.89 -37.46 -11.57
CA ILE A 558 -29.80 -37.93 -12.96
C ILE A 558 -28.79 -39.10 -13.07
N MET A 559 -27.60 -38.99 -12.47
CA MET A 559 -26.64 -40.09 -12.45
C MET A 559 -27.06 -41.26 -11.60
N GLY A 560 -27.90 -41.05 -10.58
CA GLY A 560 -28.58 -42.10 -9.83
C GLY A 560 -29.57 -42.89 -10.70
N HIS A 561 -30.38 -42.22 -11.52
CA HIS A 561 -31.28 -42.85 -12.46
C HIS A 561 -30.53 -43.58 -13.58
N ALA A 562 -29.41 -43.02 -14.06
CA ALA A 562 -28.57 -43.68 -15.06
C ALA A 562 -27.98 -44.99 -14.51
N GLY A 563 -27.47 -44.97 -13.25
CA GLY A 563 -27.00 -46.21 -12.60
C GLY A 563 -28.05 -47.29 -12.52
N LYS A 564 -29.26 -46.97 -12.06
CA LYS A 564 -30.40 -47.91 -12.02
C LYS A 564 -30.73 -48.48 -13.39
N LYS A 565 -30.80 -47.64 -14.43
CA LYS A 565 -31.07 -48.06 -15.81
C LYS A 565 -30.01 -49.07 -16.28
N ILE A 566 -28.76 -48.79 -16.08
CA ILE A 566 -27.64 -49.66 -16.52
C ILE A 566 -27.64 -50.97 -15.72
N GLU A 567 -27.78 -50.94 -14.42
CA GLU A 567 -27.80 -52.13 -13.56
C GLU A 567 -28.95 -53.07 -13.88
N GLN A 568 -30.14 -52.55 -14.20
CA GLN A 568 -31.33 -53.30 -14.54
C GLN A 568 -31.45 -53.62 -16.03
N GLN A 569 -30.46 -53.22 -16.83
CA GLN A 569 -30.46 -53.39 -18.30
C GLN A 569 -31.74 -52.87 -19.01
N LEU A 570 -32.28 -51.78 -18.49
CA LEU A 570 -33.49 -51.15 -19.04
C LEU A 570 -33.16 -50.35 -20.31
N VAL A 571 -34.07 -50.40 -21.27
CA VAL A 571 -33.95 -49.68 -22.55
C VAL A 571 -35.09 -48.70 -22.73
N PHE A 572 -34.82 -47.42 -22.96
CA PHE A 572 -35.83 -46.46 -23.31
C PHE A 572 -36.39 -46.75 -24.71
N SER A 573 -37.69 -46.54 -24.90
CA SER A 573 -38.21 -46.47 -26.24
C SER A 573 -37.56 -45.31 -27.03
N GLU A 574 -37.43 -45.45 -28.34
CA GLU A 574 -36.81 -44.44 -29.20
C GLU A 574 -37.45 -43.05 -29.02
N GLN A 575 -38.78 -43.00 -28.97
CA GLN A 575 -39.57 -41.80 -28.72
C GLN A 575 -39.31 -41.26 -27.29
N GLY A 576 -39.22 -42.12 -26.29
CA GLY A 576 -38.92 -41.71 -24.91
C GLY A 576 -37.54 -41.06 -24.77
N LEU A 577 -36.52 -41.63 -25.41
CA LEU A 577 -35.19 -41.03 -25.43
C LEU A 577 -35.16 -39.71 -26.21
N GLN A 578 -35.96 -39.59 -27.29
CA GLN A 578 -36.09 -38.36 -28.06
C GLN A 578 -36.76 -37.25 -27.22
N ASP A 579 -37.80 -37.55 -26.44
CA ASP A 579 -38.48 -36.62 -25.54
C ASP A 579 -37.46 -36.09 -24.47
N LEU A 580 -36.67 -36.96 -23.87
CA LEU A 580 -35.63 -36.59 -22.89
C LEU A 580 -34.55 -35.68 -23.53
N ARG A 581 -34.09 -36.00 -24.74
CA ARG A 581 -33.11 -35.17 -25.48
C ARG A 581 -33.68 -33.81 -25.82
N GLN A 582 -34.97 -33.72 -26.16
CA GLN A 582 -35.61 -32.44 -26.43
C GLN A 582 -35.64 -31.56 -25.19
N LEU A 583 -36.10 -32.08 -24.06
CA LEU A 583 -36.18 -31.31 -22.82
C LEU A 583 -34.78 -30.93 -22.32
N HIS A 584 -33.81 -31.86 -22.33
CA HIS A 584 -32.44 -31.62 -21.99
C HIS A 584 -31.82 -30.49 -22.84
N GLY A 585 -32.00 -30.50 -24.17
CA GLY A 585 -31.48 -29.46 -25.06
C GLY A 585 -32.06 -28.07 -24.77
N GLU A 586 -33.35 -28.01 -24.44
CA GLU A 586 -34.01 -26.73 -24.09
C GLU A 586 -33.57 -26.24 -22.69
N THR A 587 -33.37 -27.15 -21.73
CA THR A 587 -32.82 -26.82 -20.39
C THR A 587 -31.37 -26.29 -20.52
N LEU A 588 -30.53 -26.93 -21.35
CA LEU A 588 -29.17 -26.46 -21.62
C LEU A 588 -29.16 -25.06 -22.21
N LYS A 589 -30.05 -24.74 -23.16
CA LYS A 589 -30.17 -23.39 -23.73
C LYS A 589 -30.53 -22.36 -22.66
N THR A 590 -31.39 -22.68 -21.70
CA THR A 590 -31.74 -21.79 -20.58
C THR A 590 -30.51 -21.50 -19.74
N LEU A 591 -29.73 -22.53 -19.39
CA LEU A 591 -28.49 -22.38 -18.63
C LEU A 591 -27.44 -21.51 -19.37
N GLU A 592 -27.28 -21.73 -20.68
CA GLU A 592 -26.37 -20.92 -21.51
C GLU A 592 -26.78 -19.44 -21.58
N ILE A 593 -28.07 -19.16 -21.73
CA ILE A 593 -28.60 -17.79 -21.71
C ILE A 593 -28.37 -17.14 -20.35
N ALA A 594 -28.64 -17.86 -19.27
CA ALA A 594 -28.44 -17.37 -17.89
C ALA A 594 -26.96 -17.07 -17.57
N ILE A 595 -26.05 -17.97 -17.96
CA ILE A 595 -24.59 -17.76 -17.82
C ILE A 595 -24.16 -16.55 -18.68
N GLY A 596 -24.66 -16.43 -19.90
CA GLY A 596 -24.40 -15.29 -20.78
C GLY A 596 -24.86 -13.97 -20.18
N ALA A 597 -26.05 -13.94 -19.58
CA ALA A 597 -26.62 -12.80 -18.88
C ALA A 597 -25.74 -12.41 -17.67
N PHE A 598 -25.30 -13.37 -16.87
CA PHE A 598 -24.41 -13.13 -15.74
C PHE A 598 -23.04 -12.59 -16.19
N ALA A 599 -22.44 -13.18 -17.22
CA ALA A 599 -21.13 -12.79 -17.73
C ALA A 599 -21.13 -11.37 -18.31
N SER A 600 -22.18 -10.98 -19.04
CA SER A 600 -22.30 -9.68 -19.70
C SER A 600 -22.97 -8.60 -18.84
N GLY A 601 -23.74 -8.98 -17.81
CA GLY A 601 -24.64 -8.09 -17.08
C GLY A 601 -25.85 -7.64 -17.90
N ASP A 602 -26.21 -8.38 -18.99
CA ASP A 602 -27.29 -8.03 -19.89
C ASP A 602 -28.64 -8.41 -19.30
N ARG A 603 -29.43 -7.40 -18.95
CA ARG A 603 -30.78 -7.55 -18.38
C ARG A 603 -31.80 -8.16 -19.38
N ALA A 604 -31.62 -7.98 -20.68
CA ALA A 604 -32.48 -8.57 -21.68
C ALA A 604 -32.29 -10.09 -21.75
N LEU A 605 -31.03 -10.56 -21.74
CA LEU A 605 -30.73 -11.99 -21.65
C LEU A 605 -31.23 -12.58 -20.32
N ALA A 606 -31.08 -11.85 -19.22
CA ALA A 606 -31.58 -12.29 -17.92
C ALA A 606 -33.09 -12.45 -17.89
N SER A 607 -33.84 -11.49 -18.48
CA SER A 607 -35.30 -11.59 -18.64
C SER A 607 -35.68 -12.76 -19.53
N GLN A 608 -34.92 -13.03 -20.59
CA GLN A 608 -35.15 -14.17 -21.48
C GLN A 608 -34.95 -15.50 -20.73
N ALA A 609 -33.89 -15.64 -19.94
CA ALA A 609 -33.64 -16.84 -19.12
C ALA A 609 -34.80 -17.08 -18.14
N LEU A 610 -35.29 -16.00 -17.49
CA LEU A 610 -36.43 -16.10 -16.56
C LEU A 610 -37.73 -16.52 -17.24
N ALA A 611 -38.04 -15.98 -18.43
CA ALA A 611 -39.26 -16.33 -19.18
C ALA A 611 -39.30 -17.82 -19.59
N ARG A 612 -38.14 -18.43 -19.84
CA ARG A 612 -38.05 -19.85 -20.20
C ARG A 612 -38.49 -20.81 -19.08
N LYS A 613 -38.62 -20.34 -17.83
CA LYS A 613 -39.16 -21.13 -16.73
C LYS A 613 -40.54 -21.71 -17.10
N ASP A 614 -41.49 -20.87 -17.51
CA ASP A 614 -42.83 -21.27 -17.84
C ASP A 614 -42.93 -22.07 -19.16
N GLU A 615 -42.06 -21.73 -20.13
CA GLU A 615 -41.99 -22.44 -21.41
C GLU A 615 -41.54 -23.90 -21.20
N ILE A 616 -40.50 -24.13 -20.40
CA ILE A 616 -39.98 -25.48 -20.14
C ILE A 616 -40.93 -26.27 -19.25
N HIS A 617 -41.58 -25.64 -18.28
CA HIS A 617 -42.63 -26.29 -17.50
C HIS A 617 -43.79 -26.75 -18.37
N ALA A 618 -44.20 -25.94 -19.36
CA ALA A 618 -45.24 -26.34 -20.32
C ALA A 618 -44.78 -27.53 -21.21
N LEU A 619 -43.52 -27.50 -21.67
CA LEU A 619 -42.91 -28.59 -22.43
C LEU A 619 -42.84 -29.89 -21.62
N GLU A 620 -42.40 -29.84 -20.36
CA GLU A 620 -42.37 -31.01 -19.46
C GLU A 620 -43.75 -31.65 -19.35
N ARG A 621 -44.81 -30.86 -19.12
CA ARG A 621 -46.17 -31.34 -19.05
C ARG A 621 -46.65 -31.98 -20.36
N GLU A 622 -46.24 -31.47 -21.51
CA GLU A 622 -46.56 -32.05 -22.82
C GLU A 622 -45.87 -33.41 -22.96
N LEU A 623 -44.59 -33.51 -22.65
CA LEU A 623 -43.80 -34.74 -22.72
C LEU A 623 -44.30 -35.79 -21.72
N TYR A 624 -44.71 -35.36 -20.52
CA TYR A 624 -45.36 -36.22 -19.53
C TYR A 624 -46.64 -36.86 -20.13
N LYS A 625 -47.50 -36.07 -20.78
CA LYS A 625 -48.73 -36.58 -21.43
C LYS A 625 -48.38 -37.56 -22.57
N LYS A 626 -47.39 -37.28 -23.39
CA LYS A 626 -46.90 -38.18 -24.45
C LYS A 626 -46.47 -39.52 -23.87
N HIS A 627 -45.73 -39.49 -22.73
CA HIS A 627 -45.32 -40.70 -22.02
C HIS A 627 -46.52 -41.53 -21.55
N LEU A 628 -47.53 -40.90 -20.91
CA LEU A 628 -48.75 -41.58 -20.47
C LEU A 628 -49.49 -42.22 -21.66
N GLY A 629 -49.54 -41.56 -22.81
CA GLY A 629 -50.10 -42.13 -24.05
C GLY A 629 -49.37 -43.41 -24.48
N ARG A 630 -48.05 -43.46 -24.43
CA ARG A 630 -47.24 -44.66 -24.71
C ARG A 630 -47.53 -45.80 -23.73
N LEU A 631 -47.72 -45.50 -22.46
CA LEU A 631 -48.13 -46.51 -21.45
C LEU A 631 -49.51 -47.11 -21.79
N GLN A 632 -50.47 -46.28 -22.17
CA GLN A 632 -51.78 -46.74 -22.56
C GLN A 632 -51.79 -47.62 -23.82
N MET A 633 -50.84 -47.36 -24.75
CA MET A 633 -50.66 -48.18 -25.97
C MET A 633 -49.90 -49.49 -25.70
N GLY A 634 -49.42 -49.72 -24.46
CA GLY A 634 -48.76 -50.94 -24.05
C GLY A 634 -47.31 -51.10 -24.50
N TYR A 635 -46.59 -50.02 -24.80
CA TYR A 635 -45.18 -50.08 -25.15
C TYR A 635 -44.37 -50.62 -23.97
N LYS A 636 -43.79 -51.80 -24.08
CA LYS A 636 -43.08 -52.53 -23.02
C LYS A 636 -41.94 -51.72 -22.46
N GLU A 637 -41.06 -51.16 -23.29
CA GLU A 637 -39.89 -50.37 -22.91
C GLU A 637 -40.32 -49.11 -22.12
N SER A 638 -41.44 -48.47 -22.50
CA SER A 638 -41.98 -47.33 -21.78
C SER A 638 -42.57 -47.71 -20.41
N GLN A 639 -43.14 -48.94 -20.27
CA GLN A 639 -43.61 -49.45 -18.98
C GLN A 639 -42.47 -49.75 -18.03
N GLU A 640 -41.41 -50.45 -18.53
CA GLU A 640 -40.24 -50.83 -17.73
C GLU A 640 -39.42 -49.63 -17.28
N THR A 641 -39.35 -48.57 -18.08
CA THR A 641 -38.56 -47.35 -17.78
C THR A 641 -39.42 -46.19 -17.22
N SER A 642 -40.70 -46.39 -16.97
CA SER A 642 -41.64 -45.29 -16.67
C SER A 642 -41.19 -44.41 -15.51
N THR A 643 -40.81 -44.99 -14.40
CA THR A 643 -40.35 -44.23 -13.21
C THR A 643 -39.15 -43.39 -13.54
N ILE A 644 -38.11 -43.98 -14.15
CA ILE A 644 -36.88 -43.28 -14.52
C ILE A 644 -37.15 -42.17 -15.52
N HIS A 645 -38.04 -42.41 -16.51
CA HIS A 645 -38.39 -41.42 -17.51
C HIS A 645 -39.07 -40.20 -16.92
N LEU A 646 -40.05 -40.40 -16.03
CA LEU A 646 -40.78 -39.32 -15.37
C LEU A 646 -39.92 -38.55 -14.37
N ASP A 647 -39.08 -39.25 -13.60
CA ASP A 647 -38.13 -38.62 -12.68
C ASP A 647 -37.14 -37.74 -13.47
N LEU A 648 -36.61 -38.19 -14.61
CA LEU A 648 -35.71 -37.40 -15.46
C LEU A 648 -36.40 -36.17 -16.06
N LEU A 649 -37.66 -36.22 -16.44
CA LEU A 649 -38.40 -35.03 -16.90
C LEU A 649 -38.48 -33.99 -15.76
N SER A 650 -38.79 -34.44 -14.54
CA SER A 650 -38.90 -33.57 -13.36
C SER A 650 -37.50 -32.99 -12.95
N ASP A 651 -36.45 -33.80 -13.01
CA ASP A 651 -35.09 -33.34 -12.68
C ASP A 651 -34.58 -32.32 -13.70
N LEU A 652 -34.83 -32.49 -14.98
CA LEU A 652 -34.49 -31.51 -16.02
C LEU A 652 -35.27 -30.19 -15.86
N GLU A 653 -36.58 -30.27 -15.49
CA GLU A 653 -37.37 -29.08 -15.16
C GLU A 653 -36.81 -28.36 -13.94
N ARG A 654 -36.37 -29.10 -12.90
CA ARG A 654 -35.74 -28.55 -11.73
C ARG A 654 -34.42 -27.85 -12.05
N ILE A 655 -33.58 -28.42 -12.93
CA ILE A 655 -32.38 -27.76 -13.44
C ILE A 655 -32.75 -26.44 -14.15
N ASN A 656 -33.80 -26.47 -15.01
CA ASN A 656 -34.26 -25.26 -15.68
C ASN A 656 -34.76 -24.20 -14.70
N PHE A 657 -35.41 -24.60 -13.62
CA PHE A 657 -35.80 -23.68 -12.54
C PHE A 657 -34.60 -22.96 -11.98
N HIS A 658 -33.57 -23.67 -11.54
CA HIS A 658 -32.33 -23.06 -10.98
C HIS A 658 -31.60 -22.22 -12.04
N ALA A 659 -31.49 -22.66 -13.28
CA ALA A 659 -30.94 -21.88 -14.37
C ALA A 659 -31.67 -20.53 -14.57
N SER A 660 -33.01 -20.56 -14.46
CA SER A 660 -33.82 -19.33 -14.56
C SER A 660 -33.66 -18.41 -13.37
N GLN A 661 -33.37 -18.94 -12.15
CA GLN A 661 -33.07 -18.15 -10.95
C GLN A 661 -31.73 -17.39 -11.08
N VAL A 662 -30.73 -17.94 -11.77
CA VAL A 662 -29.52 -17.19 -12.12
C VAL A 662 -29.90 -15.93 -12.92
N GLY A 663 -30.87 -16.01 -13.86
CA GLY A 663 -31.38 -14.82 -14.54
C GLY A 663 -32.12 -13.85 -13.61
N ALA A 664 -32.93 -14.36 -12.67
CA ALA A 664 -33.62 -13.54 -11.67
C ALA A 664 -32.61 -12.79 -10.78
N ALA A 665 -31.51 -13.44 -10.35
CA ALA A 665 -30.46 -12.83 -9.57
C ALA A 665 -29.80 -11.65 -10.31
N VAL A 666 -29.51 -11.79 -11.60
CA VAL A 666 -28.97 -10.69 -12.44
C VAL A 666 -29.94 -9.51 -12.55
N LEU A 667 -31.25 -9.77 -12.54
CA LEU A 667 -32.29 -8.74 -12.51
C LEU A 667 -32.49 -8.10 -11.14
N GLN A 668 -31.87 -8.65 -10.08
CA GLN A 668 -32.05 -8.28 -8.67
C GLN A 668 -33.49 -8.44 -8.19
N LEU A 669 -34.17 -9.46 -8.70
CA LEU A 669 -35.49 -9.85 -8.25
C LEU A 669 -35.39 -10.69 -6.97
N PRO A 670 -36.39 -10.63 -6.05
CA PRO A 670 -36.38 -11.50 -4.87
C PRO A 670 -36.49 -12.97 -5.32
N HIS A 671 -35.68 -13.83 -4.68
CA HIS A 671 -35.69 -15.29 -4.88
C HIS A 671 -36.89 -15.96 -4.21
#